data_1274b7ae6fd5c32ef7caa2d20cb4d2ac
#
_entry.id   1274b7ae6fd5c32ef7caa2d20cb4d2ac
#
_cell.length_a   1.000
_cell.length_b   1.000
_cell.length_c   1.000
_cell.angle_alpha   90.00
_cell.angle_beta   90.00
_cell.angle_gamma   90.00
#
_symmetry.space_group_name_H-M   'P 1'
#
loop_
_entity.id
_entity.type
_entity.pdbx_description
1 polymer ?
#
loop_
_entity_poly.entity_id
_entity_poly.type
_entity_poly.pdbx_seq_one_letter_code
_entity_poly.pdbx_strand_id
1 'polypeptide(L)'
;MTKSEFALAFNEVLEDKQLPKEIILGAIESAMVSAYRRAVNASSAQHVEAKVDPDTGQVLIYAEKEVVEDIVDERTEVTLEEAKRFDPDVQLGDMAIVETTPADFGRVAAQTARQVIQQRIREAERTAQMEYFDKQSGEIVSGVVQATNAQSTTIGLDMKAEGIMPANQRIPGERFRLHDRIRAVVLEVKDGQRGPQIILSRSHRNFLRRLLENEVPEIYHGIVEIRAISREPGQRAKVAVMATQAGVDPVGACVGIKGVRIQAIVKELHDEKIDIIQWDPDPVVYISKAISPARVTGVYLSETPDAGRTATVVVQEDQLSLAIGRDGQNARLAAKLTGWRIDIKSLIEAAGDAIQKLQTDGELAKQLPIVVETIPAIEQILTKKAEGRPITPEEYTQMSQFVDRVERRTIQIQEEAARVEEERVVAARAEIPAAAFAMSIYDAGIKEHILNILTEAEFETVGDLMLALKVDADKVLGLAGIGPKAMENIEESLAALTFPELEPEPEPEPVAIAEEAPVGERVVEPEAVLEAPVEEEQGTALPQAEAQPEAVLEAVEAPVEEKAKEKKHKKDEEEISEDSDLVKDDVSLDELFALKEMFQTGRVDDEEEESSDDKKKGKKKKKKHVEIEYDEELGEVVARKKHKRGEDGFEEEW
;
A
#
# COMPACT_ATOMS: atom_id res chain seq x y z
N MET A 1 -45.40 -39.92 13.21
CA MET A 1 -45.04 -39.41 11.87
C MET A 1 -43.53 -39.36 11.80
N THR A 2 -42.93 -40.21 10.98
CA THR A 2 -41.48 -40.16 10.74
C THR A 2 -41.15 -38.85 10.00
N LYS A 3 -40.35 -38.00 10.60
CA LYS A 3 -39.82 -36.80 9.90
C LYS A 3 -39.21 -37.28 8.60
N SER A 4 -39.55 -36.63 7.50
CA SER A 4 -38.98 -37.02 6.21
C SER A 4 -37.46 -36.77 6.22
N GLU A 5 -36.68 -37.56 5.45
CA GLU A 5 -35.24 -37.31 5.30
C GLU A 5 -34.93 -35.87 4.84
N PHE A 6 -35.86 -35.27 4.10
CA PHE A 6 -35.80 -33.87 3.68
C PHE A 6 -35.84 -32.92 4.90
N ALA A 7 -36.83 -33.11 5.81
CA ALA A 7 -36.99 -32.26 6.98
C ALA A 7 -35.77 -32.34 7.92
N LEU A 8 -35.17 -33.51 8.08
CA LEU A 8 -33.96 -33.67 8.87
C LEU A 8 -32.78 -32.94 8.25
N ALA A 9 -32.50 -33.15 6.96
CA ALA A 9 -31.43 -32.48 6.23
C ALA A 9 -31.63 -30.96 6.17
N PHE A 10 -32.86 -30.50 6.02
CA PHE A 10 -33.23 -29.09 5.98
C PHE A 10 -32.97 -28.41 7.32
N ASN A 11 -33.40 -29.02 8.43
CA ASN A 11 -33.17 -28.45 9.77
C ASN A 11 -31.71 -28.50 10.18
N GLU A 12 -30.95 -29.55 9.86
CA GLU A 12 -29.51 -29.65 10.09
C GLU A 12 -28.75 -28.50 9.40
N VAL A 13 -29.10 -28.16 8.15
CA VAL A 13 -28.52 -27.07 7.41
C VAL A 13 -28.86 -25.71 8.02
N LEU A 14 -30.09 -25.51 8.49
CA LEU A 14 -30.53 -24.28 9.14
C LEU A 14 -29.78 -24.02 10.45
N GLU A 15 -29.63 -25.08 11.29
CA GLU A 15 -28.92 -24.96 12.57
C GLU A 15 -27.42 -24.74 12.39
N ASP A 16 -26.80 -25.49 11.48
CA ASP A 16 -25.33 -25.42 11.22
C ASP A 16 -24.90 -24.10 10.65
N LYS A 17 -25.71 -23.46 9.80
CA LYS A 17 -25.36 -22.26 9.05
C LYS A 17 -26.06 -20.98 9.51
N GLN A 18 -26.95 -21.05 10.50
CA GLN A 18 -27.72 -19.92 11.04
C GLN A 18 -28.48 -19.11 9.96
N LEU A 19 -28.95 -19.78 8.91
CA LEU A 19 -29.67 -19.14 7.82
C LEU A 19 -31.16 -18.99 8.15
N PRO A 20 -31.78 -17.84 7.82
CA PRO A 20 -33.21 -17.63 7.99
C PRO A 20 -34.02 -18.67 7.18
N LYS A 21 -34.89 -19.39 7.84
CA LYS A 21 -35.76 -20.46 7.25
C LYS A 21 -36.53 -19.94 6.04
N GLU A 22 -37.06 -18.72 6.16
CA GLU A 22 -37.89 -18.06 5.14
C GLU A 22 -37.15 -17.80 3.83
N ILE A 23 -35.88 -17.42 3.91
CA ILE A 23 -35.05 -17.14 2.72
C ILE A 23 -34.77 -18.42 1.93
N ILE A 24 -34.53 -19.52 2.62
CA ILE A 24 -34.29 -20.82 1.96
C ILE A 24 -35.57 -21.36 1.37
N LEU A 25 -36.70 -21.31 2.10
CA LEU A 25 -38.00 -21.72 1.60
C LEU A 25 -38.38 -20.93 0.35
N GLY A 26 -38.34 -19.60 0.39
CA GLY A 26 -38.66 -18.76 -0.77
C GLY A 26 -37.75 -19.03 -1.98
N ALA A 27 -36.47 -19.34 -1.76
CA ALA A 27 -35.58 -19.73 -2.85
C ALA A 27 -35.94 -21.09 -3.46
N ILE A 28 -36.34 -22.08 -2.62
CA ILE A 28 -36.80 -23.39 -3.07
C ILE A 28 -38.10 -23.24 -3.85
N GLU A 29 -39.08 -22.51 -3.33
CA GLU A 29 -40.34 -22.22 -3.98
C GLU A 29 -40.17 -21.57 -5.35
N SER A 30 -39.34 -20.55 -5.45
CA SER A 30 -38.99 -19.88 -6.71
C SER A 30 -38.33 -20.84 -7.72
N ALA A 31 -37.46 -21.72 -7.24
CA ALA A 31 -36.81 -22.72 -8.08
C ALA A 31 -37.81 -23.80 -8.53
N MET A 32 -38.78 -24.18 -7.67
CA MET A 32 -39.84 -25.12 -8.02
C MET A 32 -40.77 -24.56 -9.11
N VAL A 33 -41.14 -23.28 -9.03
CA VAL A 33 -41.84 -22.59 -10.11
C VAL A 33 -41.08 -22.67 -11.43
N SER A 34 -39.78 -22.42 -11.38
CA SER A 34 -38.91 -22.50 -12.57
C SER A 34 -38.79 -23.93 -13.12
N ALA A 35 -38.72 -24.93 -12.23
CA ALA A 35 -38.68 -26.34 -12.60
C ALA A 35 -40.03 -26.81 -13.23
N TYR A 36 -41.14 -26.40 -12.63
CA TYR A 36 -42.47 -26.68 -13.15
C TYR A 36 -42.66 -26.09 -14.56
N ARG A 37 -42.37 -24.78 -14.75
CA ARG A 37 -42.48 -24.11 -16.05
C ARG A 37 -41.69 -24.86 -17.13
N ARG A 38 -40.51 -25.37 -16.79
CA ARG A 38 -39.68 -26.17 -17.71
C ARG A 38 -40.26 -27.54 -17.98
N ALA A 39 -40.80 -28.20 -16.97
CA ALA A 39 -41.32 -29.56 -17.09
C ALA A 39 -42.61 -29.60 -17.95
N VAL A 40 -43.49 -28.61 -17.76
CA VAL A 40 -44.79 -28.51 -18.45
C VAL A 40 -44.76 -27.60 -19.67
N ASN A 41 -43.61 -26.95 -19.94
CA ASN A 41 -43.49 -25.96 -21.03
C ASN A 41 -44.49 -24.80 -20.91
N ALA A 42 -44.75 -24.37 -19.65
CA ALA A 42 -45.69 -23.30 -19.36
C ALA A 42 -45.13 -21.91 -19.74
N SER A 43 -46.01 -21.00 -20.14
CA SER A 43 -45.66 -19.63 -20.48
C SER A 43 -45.06 -18.88 -19.27
N SER A 44 -44.10 -17.97 -19.53
CA SER A 44 -43.60 -17.07 -18.50
C SER A 44 -44.64 -16.06 -18.01
N ALA A 45 -45.71 -15.83 -18.80
CA ALA A 45 -46.79 -14.91 -18.46
C ALA A 45 -47.81 -15.54 -17.50
N GLN A 46 -47.88 -16.90 -17.38
CA GLN A 46 -48.78 -17.58 -16.48
C GLN A 46 -48.33 -17.39 -15.03
N HIS A 47 -49.23 -16.99 -14.15
CA HIS A 47 -48.97 -16.93 -12.72
C HIS A 47 -48.86 -18.37 -12.14
N VAL A 48 -47.72 -18.67 -11.54
CA VAL A 48 -47.45 -19.98 -10.93
C VAL A 48 -46.81 -19.75 -9.58
N GLU A 49 -47.36 -20.35 -8.56
CA GLU A 49 -46.82 -20.37 -7.19
C GLU A 49 -46.45 -21.79 -6.78
N ALA A 50 -45.41 -21.91 -5.97
CA ALA A 50 -45.07 -23.16 -5.33
C ALA A 50 -45.07 -22.99 -3.81
N LYS A 51 -45.62 -23.94 -3.09
CA LYS A 51 -45.58 -24.01 -1.62
C LYS A 51 -44.88 -25.28 -1.20
N VAL A 52 -43.91 -25.11 -0.31
CA VAL A 52 -43.11 -26.22 0.23
C VAL A 52 -43.44 -26.39 1.70
N ASP A 53 -43.92 -27.55 2.07
CA ASP A 53 -44.13 -27.92 3.47
C ASP A 53 -42.76 -28.28 4.09
N PRO A 54 -42.26 -27.53 5.07
CA PRO A 54 -40.96 -27.78 5.66
C PRO A 54 -40.89 -29.07 6.50
N ASP A 55 -42.01 -29.57 6.97
CA ASP A 55 -42.05 -30.74 7.85
C ASP A 55 -42.14 -32.06 7.06
N THR A 56 -42.86 -32.07 5.94
CA THR A 56 -43.04 -33.26 5.10
C THR A 56 -42.14 -33.25 3.86
N GLY A 57 -41.67 -32.06 3.43
CA GLY A 57 -40.94 -31.88 2.19
C GLY A 57 -41.81 -32.03 0.94
N GLN A 58 -43.14 -31.99 1.08
CA GLN A 58 -44.07 -32.02 -0.04
C GLN A 58 -44.07 -30.66 -0.71
N VAL A 59 -44.13 -30.69 -2.04
CA VAL A 59 -44.19 -29.50 -2.87
C VAL A 59 -45.54 -29.51 -3.60
N LEU A 60 -46.30 -28.45 -3.40
CA LEU A 60 -47.53 -28.19 -4.08
C LEU A 60 -47.36 -27.05 -5.05
N ILE A 61 -47.80 -27.24 -6.30
CA ILE A 61 -47.75 -26.22 -7.35
C ILE A 61 -49.15 -25.75 -7.63
N TYR A 62 -49.31 -24.45 -7.59
CA TYR A 62 -50.55 -23.73 -7.92
C TYR A 62 -50.29 -22.93 -9.19
N ALA A 63 -51.18 -23.07 -10.19
CA ALA A 63 -51.14 -22.30 -11.40
C ALA A 63 -52.48 -21.60 -11.67
N GLU A 64 -52.42 -20.42 -12.15
CA GLU A 64 -53.57 -19.66 -12.62
C GLU A 64 -54.03 -20.23 -13.98
N LYS A 65 -55.31 -20.69 -14.05
CA LYS A 65 -55.90 -21.28 -15.25
C LYS A 65 -57.27 -20.69 -15.51
N GLU A 66 -57.62 -20.58 -16.79
CA GLU A 66 -58.95 -20.13 -17.23
C GLU A 66 -59.95 -21.24 -17.08
N VAL A 67 -61.13 -20.90 -16.52
CA VAL A 67 -62.22 -21.86 -16.28
C VAL A 67 -63.08 -21.99 -17.56
N VAL A 68 -63.05 -23.21 -18.14
CA VAL A 68 -63.75 -23.55 -19.40
C VAL A 68 -64.70 -24.71 -19.22
N GLU A 69 -65.64 -24.90 -20.18
CA GLU A 69 -66.53 -26.07 -20.17
C GLU A 69 -65.77 -27.33 -20.64
N ASP A 70 -65.04 -27.22 -21.77
CA ASP A 70 -64.22 -28.28 -22.35
C ASP A 70 -62.78 -27.83 -22.43
N ILE A 71 -61.84 -28.64 -21.89
CA ILE A 71 -60.41 -28.37 -21.86
C ILE A 71 -59.81 -28.62 -23.25
N VAL A 72 -59.16 -27.61 -23.82
CA VAL A 72 -58.32 -27.71 -25.02
C VAL A 72 -56.85 -27.84 -24.68
N ASP A 73 -56.38 -27.08 -23.68
CA ASP A 73 -55.02 -27.15 -23.16
C ASP A 73 -55.02 -27.29 -21.63
N GLU A 74 -54.70 -28.51 -21.13
CA GLU A 74 -54.62 -28.80 -19.70
C GLU A 74 -53.64 -27.90 -18.91
N ARG A 75 -52.75 -27.16 -19.60
CA ARG A 75 -51.79 -26.28 -18.96
C ARG A 75 -52.34 -24.94 -18.56
N THR A 76 -53.29 -24.42 -19.37
CA THR A 76 -53.86 -23.07 -19.22
C THR A 76 -55.32 -23.06 -18.85
N GLU A 77 -56.01 -24.20 -18.96
CA GLU A 77 -57.45 -24.36 -18.77
C GLU A 77 -57.77 -25.36 -17.69
N VAL A 78 -58.94 -25.19 -17.05
CA VAL A 78 -59.47 -26.09 -16.02
C VAL A 78 -60.97 -26.15 -16.09
N THR A 79 -61.56 -27.32 -15.75
CA THR A 79 -63.01 -27.46 -15.72
C THR A 79 -63.64 -26.71 -14.54
N LEU A 80 -64.91 -26.26 -14.75
CA LEU A 80 -65.64 -25.59 -13.67
C LEU A 80 -65.78 -26.47 -12.41
N GLU A 81 -65.87 -27.78 -12.53
CA GLU A 81 -65.98 -28.72 -11.42
C GLU A 81 -64.72 -28.79 -10.59
N GLU A 82 -63.56 -28.73 -11.24
CA GLU A 82 -62.25 -28.74 -10.58
C GLU A 82 -61.92 -27.39 -9.96
N ALA A 83 -62.22 -26.30 -10.66
CA ALA A 83 -61.98 -24.91 -10.16
C ALA A 83 -62.81 -24.64 -8.89
N LYS A 84 -64.06 -25.11 -8.81
CA LYS A 84 -64.93 -24.98 -7.63
C LYS A 84 -64.43 -25.71 -6.39
N ARG A 85 -63.48 -26.63 -6.49
CA ARG A 85 -62.86 -27.26 -5.33
C ARG A 85 -61.92 -26.34 -4.59
N PHE A 86 -61.38 -25.37 -5.31
CA PHE A 86 -60.39 -24.41 -4.75
C PHE A 86 -61.03 -23.04 -4.49
N ASP A 87 -61.96 -22.61 -5.35
CA ASP A 87 -62.72 -21.38 -5.18
C ASP A 87 -64.21 -21.65 -5.53
N PRO A 88 -65.12 -21.66 -4.53
CA PRO A 88 -66.54 -21.97 -4.74
C PRO A 88 -67.29 -20.93 -5.60
N ASP A 89 -66.80 -19.69 -5.68
CA ASP A 89 -67.50 -18.56 -6.30
C ASP A 89 -67.12 -18.34 -7.78
N VAL A 90 -66.27 -19.17 -8.36
CA VAL A 90 -65.73 -19.08 -9.72
C VAL A 90 -66.83 -19.39 -10.78
N GLN A 91 -66.84 -18.57 -11.84
CA GLN A 91 -67.68 -18.70 -13.01
C GLN A 91 -66.88 -19.08 -14.25
N LEU A 92 -67.60 -19.49 -15.31
CA LEU A 92 -66.99 -19.74 -16.64
C LEU A 92 -66.35 -18.49 -17.22
N GLY A 93 -65.08 -18.58 -17.62
CA GLY A 93 -64.28 -17.47 -18.15
C GLY A 93 -63.48 -16.74 -17.10
N ASP A 94 -63.57 -17.09 -15.82
CA ASP A 94 -62.74 -16.52 -14.76
C ASP A 94 -61.39 -17.21 -14.68
N MET A 95 -60.41 -16.53 -14.11
CA MET A 95 -59.07 -17.07 -13.82
C MET A 95 -59.10 -17.68 -12.40
N ALA A 96 -58.80 -18.97 -12.28
CA ALA A 96 -58.75 -19.66 -11.01
C ALA A 96 -57.36 -20.22 -10.70
N ILE A 97 -56.93 -20.10 -9.44
CA ILE A 97 -55.68 -20.69 -8.97
C ILE A 97 -55.97 -22.12 -8.54
N VAL A 98 -55.44 -23.09 -9.29
CA VAL A 98 -55.69 -24.51 -9.03
C VAL A 98 -54.40 -25.29 -8.78
N GLU A 99 -54.48 -26.33 -7.96
CA GLU A 99 -53.35 -27.23 -7.75
C GLU A 99 -53.10 -28.05 -9.02
N THR A 100 -51.89 -27.97 -9.55
CA THR A 100 -51.50 -28.66 -10.78
C THR A 100 -50.16 -29.40 -10.63
N THR A 101 -49.95 -30.00 -9.47
CA THR A 101 -48.71 -30.74 -9.18
C THR A 101 -48.63 -31.99 -10.06
N PRO A 102 -47.66 -32.12 -11.01
CA PRO A 102 -47.54 -33.33 -11.82
C PRO A 102 -47.17 -34.56 -10.98
N ALA A 103 -47.72 -35.73 -11.33
CA ALA A 103 -47.52 -36.98 -10.58
C ALA A 103 -46.04 -37.36 -10.37
N ASP A 104 -45.18 -37.08 -11.37
CA ASP A 104 -43.75 -37.40 -11.30
C ASP A 104 -42.88 -36.23 -10.79
N PHE A 105 -43.51 -35.11 -10.36
CA PHE A 105 -42.79 -33.91 -9.99
C PHE A 105 -41.99 -34.08 -8.70
N GLY A 106 -42.32 -34.98 -7.81
CA GLY A 106 -41.64 -35.20 -6.53
C GLY A 106 -40.15 -35.51 -6.69
N ARG A 107 -39.74 -36.22 -7.73
CA ARG A 107 -38.32 -36.52 -8.00
C ARG A 107 -37.56 -35.28 -8.50
N VAL A 108 -38.18 -34.53 -9.41
CA VAL A 108 -37.60 -33.25 -9.94
C VAL A 108 -37.53 -32.24 -8.81
N ALA A 109 -38.56 -32.12 -7.98
CA ALA A 109 -38.62 -31.25 -6.83
C ALA A 109 -37.49 -31.55 -5.83
N ALA A 110 -37.31 -32.82 -5.42
CA ALA A 110 -36.24 -33.21 -4.50
C ALA A 110 -34.83 -32.89 -5.04
N GLN A 111 -34.60 -33.11 -6.33
CA GLN A 111 -33.31 -32.81 -6.96
C GLN A 111 -33.07 -31.30 -7.03
N THR A 112 -34.08 -30.51 -7.42
CA THR A 112 -34.03 -29.05 -7.49
C THR A 112 -33.84 -28.47 -6.09
N ALA A 113 -34.57 -28.93 -5.08
CA ALA A 113 -34.42 -28.50 -3.69
C ALA A 113 -32.97 -28.70 -3.21
N ARG A 114 -32.39 -29.88 -3.42
CA ARG A 114 -30.98 -30.16 -3.06
C ARG A 114 -30.04 -29.21 -3.74
N GLN A 115 -30.20 -28.93 -5.01
CA GLN A 115 -29.35 -28.02 -5.76
C GLN A 115 -29.46 -26.60 -5.23
N VAL A 116 -30.67 -26.10 -4.95
CA VAL A 116 -30.93 -24.75 -4.43
C VAL A 116 -30.36 -24.60 -3.02
N ILE A 117 -30.60 -25.57 -2.14
CA ILE A 117 -30.04 -25.57 -0.80
C ILE A 117 -28.52 -25.51 -0.85
N GLN A 118 -27.85 -26.35 -1.66
CA GLN A 118 -26.41 -26.33 -1.83
C GLN A 118 -25.89 -24.99 -2.41
N GLN A 119 -26.67 -24.35 -3.26
CA GLN A 119 -26.33 -23.04 -3.80
C GLN A 119 -26.43 -21.96 -2.72
N ARG A 120 -27.51 -21.95 -1.94
CA ARG A 120 -27.70 -20.99 -0.84
C ARG A 120 -26.68 -21.15 0.28
N ILE A 121 -26.30 -22.38 0.61
CA ILE A 121 -25.19 -22.62 1.55
C ILE A 121 -23.90 -22.00 1.03
N ARG A 122 -23.55 -22.25 -0.24
CA ARG A 122 -22.35 -21.67 -0.84
C ARG A 122 -22.38 -20.14 -0.88
N GLU A 123 -23.53 -19.55 -1.18
CA GLU A 123 -23.73 -18.09 -1.17
C GLU A 123 -23.52 -17.53 0.25
N ALA A 124 -24.13 -18.16 1.26
CA ALA A 124 -23.97 -17.75 2.65
C ALA A 124 -22.54 -17.94 3.17
N GLU A 125 -21.87 -19.04 2.83
CA GLU A 125 -20.46 -19.25 3.15
C GLU A 125 -19.57 -18.17 2.51
N ARG A 126 -19.84 -17.77 1.26
CA ARG A 126 -19.13 -16.69 0.57
C ARG A 126 -19.34 -15.34 1.23
N THR A 127 -20.58 -15.02 1.59
CA THR A 127 -20.89 -13.77 2.29
C THR A 127 -20.19 -13.72 3.65
N ALA A 128 -20.26 -14.80 4.41
CA ALA A 128 -19.59 -14.90 5.70
C ALA A 128 -18.05 -14.80 5.57
N GLN A 129 -17.46 -15.44 4.56
CA GLN A 129 -16.03 -15.30 4.25
C GLN A 129 -15.67 -13.84 3.89
N MET A 130 -16.49 -13.19 3.05
CA MET A 130 -16.27 -11.82 2.62
C MET A 130 -16.29 -10.86 3.81
N GLU A 131 -17.31 -10.94 4.65
CA GLU A 131 -17.43 -10.12 5.86
C GLU A 131 -16.30 -10.36 6.86
N TYR A 132 -15.88 -11.61 7.02
CA TYR A 132 -14.80 -11.97 7.92
C TYR A 132 -13.46 -11.37 7.47
N PHE A 133 -13.10 -11.54 6.20
CA PHE A 133 -11.83 -11.03 5.67
C PHE A 133 -11.85 -9.52 5.39
N ASP A 134 -13.01 -8.94 5.13
CA ASP A 134 -13.14 -7.48 5.01
C ASP A 134 -12.79 -6.79 6.35
N LYS A 135 -13.28 -7.34 7.46
CA LYS A 135 -12.89 -6.89 8.81
C LYS A 135 -11.40 -7.07 9.11
N GLN A 136 -10.73 -7.99 8.43
CA GLN A 136 -9.28 -8.24 8.55
C GLN A 136 -8.46 -7.48 7.50
N SER A 137 -9.08 -6.59 6.72
CA SER A 137 -8.34 -5.75 5.76
C SER A 137 -7.28 -4.92 6.48
N GLY A 138 -6.04 -5.00 5.98
CA GLY A 138 -4.88 -4.40 6.63
C GLY A 138 -4.26 -5.19 7.78
N GLU A 139 -4.83 -6.33 8.20
CA GLU A 139 -4.29 -7.21 9.25
C GLU A 139 -3.45 -8.35 8.65
N ILE A 140 -2.62 -8.98 9.50
CA ILE A 140 -1.84 -10.15 9.12
C ILE A 140 -2.68 -11.41 9.30
N VAL A 141 -2.77 -12.18 8.24
CA VAL A 141 -3.33 -13.53 8.23
C VAL A 141 -2.23 -14.56 8.03
N SER A 142 -2.43 -15.74 8.61
CA SER A 142 -1.57 -16.90 8.42
C SER A 142 -2.26 -17.91 7.50
N GLY A 143 -1.53 -18.49 6.56
CA GLY A 143 -2.11 -19.48 5.67
C GLY A 143 -1.06 -20.50 5.19
N VAL A 144 -1.54 -21.49 4.47
CA VAL A 144 -0.72 -22.57 3.91
C VAL A 144 -0.69 -22.47 2.39
N VAL A 145 0.48 -22.51 1.79
CA VAL A 145 0.65 -22.46 0.33
C VAL A 145 0.05 -23.71 -0.30
N GLN A 146 -0.96 -23.53 -1.12
CA GLN A 146 -1.66 -24.60 -1.87
C GLN A 146 -1.13 -24.76 -3.30
N ALA A 147 -0.83 -23.62 -3.95
CA ALA A 147 -0.26 -23.61 -5.30
C ALA A 147 0.63 -22.39 -5.49
N THR A 148 1.67 -22.55 -6.29
CA THR A 148 2.53 -21.44 -6.68
C THR A 148 2.84 -21.52 -8.16
N ASN A 149 2.73 -20.40 -8.85
CA ASN A 149 3.08 -20.26 -10.26
C ASN A 149 3.85 -18.95 -10.48
N ALA A 150 4.24 -18.67 -11.72
CA ALA A 150 5.00 -17.45 -12.04
C ALA A 150 4.21 -16.16 -11.74
N GLN A 151 2.88 -16.18 -11.88
CA GLN A 151 2.02 -15.00 -11.78
C GLN A 151 1.46 -14.80 -10.37
N SER A 152 1.16 -15.87 -9.61
CA SER A 152 0.54 -15.79 -8.30
C SER A 152 0.89 -16.98 -7.40
N THR A 153 0.70 -16.81 -6.10
CA THR A 153 0.70 -17.89 -5.09
C THR A 153 -0.68 -17.95 -4.47
N THR A 154 -1.30 -19.14 -4.48
CA THR A 154 -2.57 -19.40 -3.79
C THR A 154 -2.28 -19.93 -2.40
N ILE A 155 -2.90 -19.32 -1.42
CA ILE A 155 -2.72 -19.59 0.01
C ILE A 155 -4.07 -19.97 0.60
N GLY A 156 -4.15 -21.16 1.18
CA GLY A 156 -5.34 -21.58 1.94
C GLY A 156 -5.37 -20.84 3.27
N LEU A 157 -6.48 -20.16 3.51
CA LEU A 157 -6.75 -19.38 4.71
C LEU A 157 -7.79 -20.09 5.59
N ASP A 158 -8.13 -19.47 6.72
CA ASP A 158 -9.20 -19.93 7.59
C ASP A 158 -10.55 -19.89 6.85
N MET A 159 -11.59 -20.53 7.42
CA MET A 159 -12.91 -20.69 6.83
C MET A 159 -12.90 -21.31 5.42
N LYS A 160 -11.87 -22.08 5.06
CA LYS A 160 -11.66 -22.69 3.73
C LYS A 160 -11.60 -21.65 2.58
N ALA A 161 -11.26 -20.40 2.90
CA ALA A 161 -11.08 -19.36 1.90
C ALA A 161 -9.71 -19.48 1.23
N GLU A 162 -9.62 -18.95 0.01
CA GLU A 162 -8.37 -18.92 -0.75
C GLU A 162 -7.90 -17.47 -0.91
N GLY A 163 -6.67 -17.20 -0.42
CA GLY A 163 -5.98 -15.94 -0.65
C GLY A 163 -5.09 -16.02 -1.88
N ILE A 164 -5.03 -14.95 -2.65
CA ILE A 164 -4.18 -14.85 -3.84
C ILE A 164 -3.11 -13.80 -3.57
N MET A 165 -1.85 -14.19 -3.67
CA MET A 165 -0.72 -13.26 -3.62
C MET A 165 -0.08 -13.15 -5.01
N PRO A 166 -0.34 -12.06 -5.76
CA PRO A 166 0.25 -11.80 -7.07
C PRO A 166 1.79 -11.69 -7.00
N ALA A 167 2.46 -11.89 -8.11
CA ALA A 167 3.93 -11.87 -8.17
C ALA A 167 4.54 -10.52 -7.71
N ASN A 168 3.88 -9.40 -8.01
CA ASN A 168 4.27 -8.06 -7.58
C ASN A 168 4.03 -7.79 -6.08
N GLN A 169 3.29 -8.67 -5.39
CA GLN A 169 3.02 -8.59 -3.96
C GLN A 169 3.88 -9.55 -3.14
N ARG A 170 4.76 -10.31 -3.78
CA ARG A 170 5.81 -11.12 -3.13
C ARG A 170 7.03 -10.27 -2.82
N ILE A 171 7.80 -10.69 -1.85
CA ILE A 171 9.14 -10.11 -1.63
C ILE A 171 10.07 -10.63 -2.75
N PRO A 172 10.82 -9.76 -3.43
CA PRO A 172 11.76 -10.18 -4.47
C PRO A 172 12.77 -11.21 -3.95
N GLY A 173 12.93 -12.32 -4.68
CA GLY A 173 13.83 -13.41 -4.29
C GLY A 173 13.21 -14.48 -3.39
N GLU A 174 12.04 -14.24 -2.80
CA GLU A 174 11.34 -15.19 -1.95
C GLU A 174 10.73 -16.34 -2.78
N ARG A 175 10.93 -17.56 -2.32
CA ARG A 175 10.42 -18.78 -2.98
C ARG A 175 9.61 -19.59 -1.99
N PHE A 176 8.38 -19.93 -2.36
CA PHE A 176 7.47 -20.74 -1.55
C PHE A 176 7.40 -22.16 -2.09
N ARG A 177 7.33 -23.12 -1.18
CA ARG A 177 7.06 -24.53 -1.46
C ARG A 177 5.60 -24.83 -1.14
N LEU A 178 5.07 -25.89 -1.72
CA LEU A 178 3.77 -26.41 -1.33
C LEU A 178 3.78 -26.77 0.17
N HIS A 179 2.71 -26.43 0.86
CA HIS A 179 2.50 -26.64 2.29
C HIS A 179 3.35 -25.76 3.22
N ASP A 180 4.13 -24.80 2.69
CA ASP A 180 4.77 -23.80 3.54
C ASP A 180 3.71 -22.97 4.27
N ARG A 181 3.90 -22.74 5.57
CA ARG A 181 3.06 -21.83 6.34
C ARG A 181 3.66 -20.45 6.28
N ILE A 182 2.89 -19.49 5.79
CA ILE A 182 3.31 -18.11 5.59
C ILE A 182 2.35 -17.11 6.21
N ARG A 183 2.88 -15.96 6.58
CA ARG A 183 2.10 -14.79 7.02
C ARG A 183 2.07 -13.75 5.90
N ALA A 184 0.93 -13.11 5.70
CA ALA A 184 0.77 -12.02 4.74
C ALA A 184 -0.28 -11.03 5.23
N VAL A 185 -0.21 -9.78 4.77
CA VAL A 185 -1.26 -8.80 5.05
C VAL A 185 -2.38 -8.90 4.01
N VAL A 186 -3.62 -8.80 4.45
CA VAL A 186 -4.78 -8.64 3.56
C VAL A 186 -4.77 -7.22 3.00
N LEU A 187 -4.61 -7.06 1.69
CA LEU A 187 -4.65 -5.76 1.03
C LEU A 187 -6.06 -5.33 0.71
N GLU A 188 -6.81 -6.24 0.14
CA GLU A 188 -8.12 -5.96 -0.42
C GLU A 188 -8.92 -7.26 -0.53
N VAL A 189 -10.22 -7.17 -0.31
CA VAL A 189 -11.17 -8.26 -0.54
C VAL A 189 -12.11 -7.83 -1.65
N LYS A 190 -12.15 -8.60 -2.75
CA LYS A 190 -13.00 -8.33 -3.90
C LYS A 190 -14.07 -9.40 -4.02
N ASP A 191 -15.26 -9.01 -4.43
CA ASP A 191 -16.28 -9.96 -4.84
C ASP A 191 -15.94 -10.52 -6.23
N GLY A 192 -15.71 -11.81 -6.30
CA GLY A 192 -15.38 -12.53 -7.52
C GLY A 192 -16.46 -13.52 -7.91
N GLN A 193 -16.55 -13.87 -9.20
CA GLN A 193 -17.56 -14.81 -9.74
C GLN A 193 -17.58 -16.18 -9.03
N ARG A 194 -16.45 -16.62 -8.47
CA ARG A 194 -16.32 -17.92 -7.77
C ARG A 194 -16.28 -17.81 -6.25
N GLY A 195 -16.39 -16.59 -5.70
CA GLY A 195 -16.30 -16.28 -4.27
C GLY A 195 -15.35 -15.13 -4.00
N PRO A 196 -15.15 -14.73 -2.73
CA PRO A 196 -14.28 -13.60 -2.37
C PRO A 196 -12.86 -13.85 -2.85
N GLN A 197 -12.29 -12.84 -3.52
CA GLN A 197 -10.88 -12.81 -3.90
C GLN A 197 -10.12 -12.00 -2.86
N ILE A 198 -9.41 -12.69 -1.98
CA ILE A 198 -8.62 -12.09 -0.91
C ILE A 198 -7.21 -11.85 -1.46
N ILE A 199 -6.87 -10.59 -1.69
CA ILE A 199 -5.56 -10.19 -2.18
C ILE A 199 -4.60 -10.05 -1.01
N LEU A 200 -3.55 -10.84 -1.04
CA LEU A 200 -2.53 -10.87 0.00
C LEU A 200 -1.23 -10.21 -0.47
N SER A 201 -0.49 -9.62 0.47
CA SER A 201 0.81 -9.02 0.20
C SER A 201 1.82 -9.27 1.31
N ARG A 202 3.08 -9.46 0.91
CA ARG A 202 4.27 -9.41 1.77
C ARG A 202 5.19 -8.25 1.41
N SER A 203 5.00 -7.64 0.23
CA SER A 203 5.79 -6.48 -0.23
C SER A 203 5.24 -5.14 0.27
N HIS A 204 3.97 -5.06 0.65
CA HIS A 204 3.34 -3.81 1.07
C HIS A 204 3.90 -3.30 2.41
N ARG A 205 3.98 -1.97 2.57
CA ARG A 205 4.47 -1.32 3.81
C ARG A 205 3.67 -1.72 5.07
N ASN A 206 2.37 -1.98 4.92
CA ASN A 206 1.52 -2.38 6.04
C ASN A 206 1.92 -3.75 6.62
N PHE A 207 2.50 -4.65 5.81
CA PHE A 207 3.01 -5.91 6.33
C PHE A 207 4.13 -5.69 7.36
N LEU A 208 5.10 -4.82 7.05
CA LEU A 208 6.14 -4.43 8.01
C LEU A 208 5.56 -3.73 9.24
N ARG A 209 4.58 -2.83 9.05
CA ARG A 209 3.90 -2.13 10.16
C ARG A 209 3.27 -3.13 11.13
N ARG A 210 2.47 -4.06 10.62
CA ARG A 210 1.79 -5.06 11.45
C ARG A 210 2.76 -6.07 12.10
N LEU A 211 3.87 -6.40 11.42
CA LEU A 211 4.92 -7.20 12.05
C LEU A 211 5.55 -6.48 13.26
N LEU A 212 5.80 -5.18 13.13
CA LEU A 212 6.30 -4.37 14.24
C LEU A 212 5.29 -4.29 15.39
N GLU A 213 4.02 -4.06 15.09
CA GLU A 213 2.94 -4.04 16.09
C GLU A 213 2.81 -5.37 16.84
N ASN A 214 3.02 -6.49 16.17
CA ASN A 214 2.94 -7.82 16.77
C ASN A 214 4.18 -8.18 17.63
N GLU A 215 5.38 -7.74 17.22
CA GLU A 215 6.64 -8.10 17.89
C GLU A 215 7.05 -7.09 18.98
N VAL A 216 6.50 -5.86 18.95
CA VAL A 216 6.87 -4.77 19.86
C VAL A 216 5.67 -4.38 20.71
N PRO A 217 5.61 -4.86 21.99
CA PRO A 217 4.50 -4.56 22.88
C PRO A 217 4.27 -3.07 23.11
N GLU A 218 5.34 -2.28 23.11
CA GLU A 218 5.27 -0.83 23.30
C GLU A 218 4.52 -0.13 22.13
N ILE A 219 4.59 -0.68 20.91
CA ILE A 219 3.80 -0.21 19.77
C ILE A 219 2.35 -0.67 19.92
N TYR A 220 2.14 -1.94 20.28
CA TYR A 220 0.79 -2.49 20.48
C TYR A 220 -0.01 -1.72 21.54
N HIS A 221 0.64 -1.30 22.61
CA HIS A 221 0.03 -0.51 23.70
C HIS A 221 -0.03 1.00 23.41
N GLY A 222 0.45 1.46 22.24
CA GLY A 222 0.43 2.88 21.88
C GLY A 222 1.43 3.77 22.64
N ILE A 223 2.40 3.17 23.35
CA ILE A 223 3.49 3.89 24.03
C ILE A 223 4.52 4.39 23.00
N VAL A 224 4.70 3.64 21.92
CA VAL A 224 5.52 4.01 20.77
C VAL A 224 4.63 4.02 19.53
N GLU A 225 4.74 5.06 18.72
CA GLU A 225 3.96 5.23 17.49
C GLU A 225 4.86 5.17 16.25
N ILE A 226 4.40 4.46 15.21
CA ILE A 226 5.05 4.45 13.91
C ILE A 226 4.53 5.64 13.08
N ARG A 227 5.36 6.66 12.91
CA ARG A 227 5.01 7.88 12.15
C ARG A 227 5.09 7.70 10.64
N ALA A 228 6.15 7.05 10.16
CA ALA A 228 6.35 6.85 8.73
C ALA A 228 7.11 5.55 8.45
N ILE A 229 6.85 4.95 7.28
CA ILE A 229 7.57 3.78 6.77
C ILE A 229 7.92 4.03 5.30
N SER A 230 9.20 3.89 4.99
CA SER A 230 9.72 3.86 3.62
C SER A 230 10.39 2.50 3.40
N ARG A 231 9.94 1.73 2.39
CA ARG A 231 10.33 0.34 2.20
C ARG A 231 10.63 0.04 0.73
N GLU A 232 11.73 -0.65 0.50
CA GLU A 232 12.06 -1.36 -0.74
C GLU A 232 12.07 -2.86 -0.40
N PRO A 233 10.99 -3.60 -0.75
CA PRO A 233 10.79 -4.97 -0.29
C PRO A 233 11.96 -5.90 -0.62
N GLY A 234 12.40 -6.69 0.35
CA GLY A 234 13.51 -7.65 0.22
C GLY A 234 14.90 -7.01 0.18
N GLN A 235 15.00 -5.70 0.33
CA GLN A 235 16.28 -4.99 0.33
C GLN A 235 16.49 -4.21 1.63
N ARG A 236 15.74 -3.12 1.80
CA ARG A 236 15.89 -2.24 2.96
C ARG A 236 14.60 -1.48 3.26
N ALA A 237 14.35 -1.25 4.54
CA ALA A 237 13.27 -0.38 5.01
C ALA A 237 13.80 0.62 6.05
N LYS A 238 13.16 1.79 6.11
CA LYS A 238 13.37 2.79 7.16
C LYS A 238 12.02 3.03 7.84
N VAL A 239 12.03 3.00 9.16
CA VAL A 239 10.82 3.17 9.99
C VAL A 239 11.08 4.30 10.98
N ALA A 240 10.27 5.34 10.92
CA ALA A 240 10.29 6.44 11.86
C ALA A 240 9.32 6.17 13.01
N VAL A 241 9.84 6.20 14.23
CA VAL A 241 9.10 5.94 15.47
C VAL A 241 9.22 7.09 16.45
N MET A 242 8.15 7.31 17.21
CA MET A 242 8.08 8.35 18.23
C MET A 242 7.52 7.77 19.52
N ALA A 243 8.07 8.14 20.68
CA ALA A 243 7.46 7.82 21.95
C ALA A 243 6.35 8.84 22.28
N THR A 244 5.20 8.35 22.70
CA THR A 244 4.08 9.20 23.20
C THR A 244 4.26 9.58 24.67
N GLN A 245 5.09 8.83 25.40
CA GLN A 245 5.38 9.06 26.81
C GLN A 245 6.83 9.50 26.99
N ALA A 246 7.03 10.47 27.87
CA ALA A 246 8.36 10.96 28.22
C ALA A 246 9.19 9.88 28.93
N GLY A 247 10.48 9.78 28.57
CA GLY A 247 11.41 8.84 29.19
C GLY A 247 11.46 7.45 28.54
N VAL A 248 10.67 7.19 27.49
CA VAL A 248 10.73 5.95 26.73
C VAL A 248 11.63 6.14 25.50
N ASP A 249 12.61 5.25 25.32
CA ASP A 249 13.40 5.20 24.08
C ASP A 249 12.64 4.40 23.01
N PRO A 250 12.09 5.06 21.98
CA PRO A 250 11.28 4.38 20.96
C PRO A 250 12.13 3.48 20.05
N VAL A 251 13.41 3.80 19.86
CA VAL A 251 14.32 3.00 19.03
C VAL A 251 14.73 1.73 19.76
N GLY A 252 15.13 1.87 21.04
CA GLY A 252 15.48 0.74 21.89
C GLY A 252 14.34 -0.26 22.08
N ALA A 253 13.11 0.21 22.23
CA ALA A 253 11.90 -0.60 22.33
C ALA A 253 11.69 -1.47 21.09
N CYS A 254 11.81 -0.88 19.88
CA CYS A 254 11.64 -1.59 18.62
C CYS A 254 12.78 -2.57 18.32
N VAL A 255 14.02 -2.21 18.62
CA VAL A 255 15.19 -3.05 18.39
C VAL A 255 15.23 -4.25 19.37
N GLY A 256 14.90 -3.98 20.64
CA GLY A 256 14.93 -4.96 21.71
C GLY A 256 16.34 -5.29 22.20
N ILE A 257 16.44 -6.07 23.28
CA ILE A 257 17.71 -6.44 23.88
C ILE A 257 18.57 -7.20 22.85
N LYS A 258 19.77 -6.70 22.57
CA LYS A 258 20.70 -7.25 21.56
C LYS A 258 20.10 -7.42 20.16
N GLY A 259 19.02 -6.68 19.85
CA GLY A 259 18.39 -6.72 18.53
C GLY A 259 17.48 -7.93 18.26
N VAL A 260 17.07 -8.69 19.29
CA VAL A 260 16.31 -9.94 19.11
C VAL A 260 14.97 -9.67 18.41
N ARG A 261 14.23 -8.62 18.80
CA ARG A 261 12.93 -8.30 18.19
C ARG A 261 13.05 -7.96 16.71
N ILE A 262 13.95 -7.02 16.37
CA ILE A 262 14.12 -6.62 14.98
C ILE A 262 14.65 -7.76 14.11
N GLN A 263 15.52 -8.65 14.65
CA GLN A 263 16.03 -9.81 13.94
C GLN A 263 14.93 -10.83 13.61
N ALA A 264 13.92 -10.99 14.45
CA ALA A 264 12.77 -11.85 14.16
C ALA A 264 12.00 -11.32 12.93
N ILE A 265 11.79 -10.00 12.86
CA ILE A 265 11.12 -9.36 11.73
C ILE A 265 11.98 -9.44 10.45
N VAL A 266 13.29 -9.19 10.55
CA VAL A 266 14.24 -9.30 9.42
C VAL A 266 14.18 -10.69 8.79
N LYS A 267 14.17 -11.75 9.61
CA LYS A 267 14.03 -13.13 9.13
C LYS A 267 12.70 -13.39 8.44
N GLU A 268 11.60 -12.88 8.96
CA GLU A 268 10.29 -12.99 8.34
C GLU A 268 10.25 -12.29 6.97
N LEU A 269 10.99 -11.20 6.81
CA LEU A 269 11.04 -10.39 5.59
C LEU A 269 12.16 -10.80 4.61
N HIS A 270 12.66 -12.03 4.70
CA HIS A 270 13.67 -12.56 3.82
C HIS A 270 14.98 -11.75 3.85
N ASP A 271 15.51 -11.54 5.08
CA ASP A 271 16.72 -10.79 5.38
C ASP A 271 16.73 -9.32 4.93
N GLU A 272 15.55 -8.69 4.80
CA GLU A 272 15.39 -7.26 4.54
C GLU A 272 15.97 -6.44 5.69
N LYS A 273 16.89 -5.51 5.38
CA LYS A 273 17.51 -4.64 6.39
C LYS A 273 16.54 -3.59 6.87
N ILE A 274 16.39 -3.43 8.18
CA ILE A 274 15.45 -2.47 8.77
C ILE A 274 16.23 -1.47 9.63
N ASP A 275 16.12 -0.19 9.28
CA ASP A 275 16.65 0.92 10.06
C ASP A 275 15.50 1.57 10.86
N ILE A 276 15.58 1.51 12.19
CA ILE A 276 14.65 2.21 13.07
C ILE A 276 15.22 3.59 13.38
N ILE A 277 14.41 4.63 13.17
CA ILE A 277 14.80 6.03 13.24
C ILE A 277 13.84 6.73 14.19
N GLN A 278 14.36 7.50 15.13
CA GLN A 278 13.55 8.35 15.95
C GLN A 278 13.00 9.51 15.12
N TRP A 279 11.68 9.63 15.07
CA TRP A 279 11.00 10.78 14.47
C TRP A 279 11.23 12.04 15.32
N ASP A 280 11.35 13.18 14.66
CA ASP A 280 11.53 14.46 15.30
C ASP A 280 10.63 15.51 14.61
N PRO A 281 10.00 16.44 15.33
CA PRO A 281 9.22 17.52 14.74
C PRO A 281 10.09 18.50 13.94
N ASP A 282 11.37 18.68 14.34
CA ASP A 282 12.33 19.47 13.58
C ASP A 282 12.81 18.69 12.34
N PRO A 283 12.50 19.17 11.12
CA PRO A 283 12.89 18.48 9.89
C PRO A 283 14.41 18.37 9.74
N VAL A 284 15.21 19.31 10.27
CA VAL A 284 16.68 19.26 10.22
C VAL A 284 17.19 18.06 11.01
N VAL A 285 16.69 17.89 12.24
CA VAL A 285 17.04 16.78 13.12
C VAL A 285 16.52 15.46 12.54
N TYR A 286 15.30 15.44 12.04
CA TYR A 286 14.69 14.26 11.45
C TYR A 286 15.43 13.75 10.22
N ILE A 287 15.79 14.65 9.27
CA ILE A 287 16.56 14.30 8.07
C ILE A 287 17.95 13.79 8.45
N SER A 288 18.62 14.46 9.40
CA SER A 288 19.92 14.00 9.90
C SER A 288 19.87 12.56 10.43
N LYS A 289 18.83 12.22 11.23
CA LYS A 289 18.60 10.86 11.72
C LYS A 289 18.21 9.91 10.60
N ALA A 290 17.44 10.36 9.58
CA ALA A 290 16.98 9.55 8.47
C ALA A 290 18.08 9.07 7.53
N ILE A 291 19.20 9.79 7.44
CA ILE A 291 20.39 9.40 6.65
C ILE A 291 21.22 8.28 7.33
N SER A 292 20.93 7.99 8.62
CA SER A 292 21.57 6.84 9.30
C SER A 292 21.72 5.62 8.34
N PRO A 293 22.88 4.90 8.40
CA PRO A 293 23.92 4.94 9.43
C PRO A 293 25.04 5.98 9.16
N ALA A 294 24.98 6.80 8.12
CA ALA A 294 25.98 7.83 7.88
C ALA A 294 25.87 8.97 8.89
N ARG A 295 27.03 9.56 9.22
CA ARG A 295 27.10 10.73 10.10
C ARG A 295 26.99 11.99 9.27
N VAL A 296 26.02 12.82 9.60
CA VAL A 296 25.74 14.09 8.94
C VAL A 296 26.49 15.21 9.64
N THR A 297 27.14 16.10 8.86
CA THR A 297 27.83 17.29 9.36
C THR A 297 26.89 18.48 9.43
N GLY A 298 25.99 18.65 8.45
CA GLY A 298 25.02 19.73 8.39
C GLY A 298 23.83 19.37 7.51
N VAL A 299 22.67 19.96 7.80
CA VAL A 299 21.45 19.85 7.00
C VAL A 299 20.92 21.25 6.77
N TYR A 300 20.71 21.61 5.51
CA TYR A 300 20.24 22.93 5.08
C TYR A 300 18.95 22.76 4.27
N LEU A 301 17.88 23.38 4.75
CA LEU A 301 16.55 23.29 4.14
C LEU A 301 16.34 24.49 3.22
N SER A 302 15.80 24.24 2.04
CA SER A 302 15.37 25.26 1.10
C SER A 302 13.99 24.90 0.58
N GLU A 303 13.05 25.82 0.72
CA GLU A 303 11.71 25.73 0.14
C GLU A 303 11.60 26.80 -0.93
N THR A 304 11.57 26.39 -2.19
CA THR A 304 11.38 27.30 -3.32
C THR A 304 10.17 26.86 -4.14
N PRO A 305 9.39 27.79 -4.72
CA PRO A 305 8.22 27.46 -5.52
C PRO A 305 8.55 26.50 -6.68
N ASP A 306 9.72 26.65 -7.30
CA ASP A 306 10.14 25.89 -8.48
C ASP A 306 10.71 24.50 -8.14
N ALA A 307 11.51 24.40 -7.08
CA ALA A 307 12.20 23.16 -6.71
C ALA A 307 11.50 22.38 -5.58
N GLY A 308 10.49 22.99 -4.93
CA GLY A 308 9.80 22.43 -3.78
C GLY A 308 10.71 22.32 -2.55
N ARG A 309 10.37 21.41 -1.64
CA ARG A 309 11.11 21.15 -0.41
C ARG A 309 12.39 20.36 -0.67
N THR A 310 13.52 21.03 -0.61
CA THR A 310 14.84 20.43 -0.82
C THR A 310 15.70 20.56 0.43
N ALA A 311 16.39 19.48 0.80
CA ALA A 311 17.32 19.42 1.92
C ALA A 311 18.71 19.09 1.39
N THR A 312 19.65 20.01 1.53
CA THR A 312 21.07 19.76 1.26
C THR A 312 21.71 19.16 2.51
N VAL A 313 22.17 17.93 2.40
CA VAL A 313 22.81 17.18 3.48
C VAL A 313 24.30 17.11 3.24
N VAL A 314 25.08 17.71 4.12
CA VAL A 314 26.53 17.73 4.04
C VAL A 314 27.11 16.65 4.94
N VAL A 315 27.98 15.82 4.37
CA VAL A 315 28.65 14.72 5.07
C VAL A 315 30.16 14.77 4.85
N GLN A 316 30.92 14.12 5.71
CA GLN A 316 32.34 13.92 5.44
C GLN A 316 32.54 12.98 4.25
N GLU A 317 33.66 13.08 3.55
CA GLU A 317 33.93 12.33 2.32
C GLU A 317 33.91 10.81 2.54
N ASP A 318 34.41 10.33 3.69
CA ASP A 318 34.37 8.92 4.09
C ASP A 318 32.93 8.41 4.33
N GLN A 319 32.00 9.31 4.65
CA GLN A 319 30.58 8.98 4.88
C GLN A 319 29.73 9.11 3.62
N LEU A 320 30.21 9.71 2.55
CA LEU A 320 29.43 10.02 1.35
C LEU A 320 28.81 8.75 0.72
N SER A 321 29.64 7.72 0.50
CA SER A 321 29.15 6.45 -0.05
C SER A 321 28.12 5.77 0.84
N LEU A 322 28.25 5.93 2.17
CA LEU A 322 27.31 5.36 3.13
C LEU A 322 26.00 6.15 3.19
N ALA A 323 26.09 7.49 3.07
CA ALA A 323 24.96 8.40 3.03
C ALA A 323 24.09 8.17 1.78
N ILE A 324 24.71 8.06 0.61
CA ILE A 324 24.03 7.74 -0.64
C ILE A 324 23.51 6.31 -0.61
N GLY A 325 24.33 5.36 -0.14
CA GLY A 325 24.05 3.95 -0.13
C GLY A 325 24.19 3.30 -1.52
N ARG A 326 24.08 1.98 -1.57
CA ARG A 326 24.13 1.23 -2.83
C ARG A 326 22.96 1.67 -3.74
N ASP A 327 23.28 2.03 -4.98
CA ASP A 327 22.31 2.48 -6.00
C ASP A 327 21.43 3.66 -5.52
N GLY A 328 21.94 4.50 -4.60
CA GLY A 328 21.19 5.61 -4.04
C GLY A 328 20.07 5.21 -3.07
N GLN A 329 20.05 3.97 -2.61
CA GLN A 329 18.95 3.42 -1.82
C GLN A 329 18.76 4.14 -0.48
N ASN A 330 19.85 4.43 0.24
CA ASN A 330 19.73 5.09 1.54
C ASN A 330 19.14 6.51 1.42
N ALA A 331 19.64 7.29 0.47
CA ALA A 331 19.13 8.63 0.17
C ALA A 331 17.67 8.61 -0.29
N ARG A 332 17.32 7.71 -1.21
CA ARG A 332 15.96 7.57 -1.73
C ARG A 332 14.95 7.14 -0.66
N LEU A 333 15.32 6.21 0.22
CA LEU A 333 14.47 5.81 1.34
C LEU A 333 14.31 6.94 2.37
N ALA A 334 15.38 7.68 2.66
CA ALA A 334 15.32 8.84 3.55
C ALA A 334 14.42 9.94 2.97
N ALA A 335 14.54 10.24 1.68
CA ALA A 335 13.70 11.21 0.99
C ALA A 335 12.21 10.83 1.06
N LYS A 336 11.87 9.56 0.76
CA LYS A 336 10.49 9.05 0.87
C LYS A 336 9.97 9.05 2.31
N LEU A 337 10.85 8.84 3.30
CA LEU A 337 10.48 8.81 4.71
C LEU A 337 10.14 10.20 5.24
N THR A 338 10.96 11.19 4.88
CA THR A 338 10.88 12.57 5.38
C THR A 338 9.95 13.46 4.55
N GLY A 339 9.69 13.09 3.29
CA GLY A 339 8.93 13.91 2.35
C GLY A 339 9.72 15.07 1.75
N TRP A 340 11.05 15.10 1.95
CA TRP A 340 11.98 16.08 1.40
C TRP A 340 12.79 15.50 0.25
N ARG A 341 13.06 16.30 -0.76
CA ARG A 341 14.08 15.98 -1.76
C ARG A 341 15.45 16.14 -1.10
N ILE A 342 16.23 15.06 -1.02
CA ILE A 342 17.53 15.06 -0.34
C ILE A 342 18.65 15.11 -1.36
N ASP A 343 19.48 16.15 -1.26
CA ASP A 343 20.72 16.31 -2.03
C ASP A 343 21.90 16.11 -1.08
N ILE A 344 22.73 15.10 -1.36
CA ILE A 344 23.85 14.72 -0.49
C ILE A 344 25.15 15.18 -1.13
N LYS A 345 25.88 16.03 -0.40
CA LYS A 345 27.17 16.58 -0.83
C LYS A 345 28.28 16.25 0.17
N SER A 346 29.47 16.04 -0.34
CA SER A 346 30.65 16.03 0.53
C SER A 346 30.93 17.41 1.09
N LEU A 347 31.58 17.51 2.25
CA LEU A 347 31.98 18.78 2.82
C LEU A 347 32.88 19.58 1.87
N ILE A 348 33.69 18.92 1.05
CA ILE A 348 34.57 19.51 0.06
C ILE A 348 33.79 20.14 -1.08
N GLU A 349 32.82 19.43 -1.64
CA GLU A 349 31.87 19.94 -2.64
C GLU A 349 31.07 21.13 -2.09
N ALA A 350 30.52 21.01 -0.90
CA ALA A 350 29.78 22.07 -0.25
C ALA A 350 30.60 23.31 0.00
N ALA A 351 31.89 23.16 0.35
CA ALA A 351 32.82 24.28 0.50
C ALA A 351 33.14 24.97 -0.85
N GLY A 352 33.30 24.19 -1.92
CA GLY A 352 33.46 24.70 -3.28
C GLY A 352 32.24 25.49 -3.75
N ASP A 353 31.05 24.94 -3.57
CA ASP A 353 29.78 25.59 -3.91
C ASP A 353 29.56 26.87 -3.10
N ALA A 354 29.89 26.86 -1.82
CA ALA A 354 29.80 28.03 -0.95
C ALA A 354 30.74 29.18 -1.41
N ILE A 355 31.98 28.86 -1.82
CA ILE A 355 32.87 29.83 -2.41
C ILE A 355 32.30 30.41 -3.71
N GLN A 356 31.79 29.55 -4.59
CA GLN A 356 31.15 29.96 -5.84
C GLN A 356 29.94 30.86 -5.59
N LYS A 357 29.07 30.53 -4.62
CA LYS A 357 27.95 31.41 -4.22
C LYS A 357 28.43 32.79 -3.79
N LEU A 358 29.45 32.88 -2.92
CA LEU A 358 30.00 34.15 -2.46
C LEU A 358 30.68 34.97 -3.59
N GLN A 359 31.23 34.30 -4.60
CA GLN A 359 31.85 34.99 -5.76
C GLN A 359 30.78 35.46 -6.76
N THR A 360 29.66 34.75 -6.88
CA THR A 360 28.61 35.08 -7.84
C THR A 360 27.63 36.09 -7.27
N ASP A 361 27.25 35.94 -5.99
CA ASP A 361 26.31 36.82 -5.29
C ASP A 361 27.04 37.88 -4.46
N GLY A 362 27.15 39.09 -5.04
CA GLY A 362 27.79 40.22 -4.39
C GLY A 362 27.06 40.75 -3.16
N GLU A 363 25.75 40.55 -3.03
CA GLU A 363 24.97 40.94 -1.86
C GLU A 363 25.22 39.99 -0.68
N LEU A 364 25.25 38.68 -0.93
CA LEU A 364 25.65 37.68 0.06
C LEU A 364 27.09 37.95 0.58
N ALA A 365 28.00 38.26 -0.31
CA ALA A 365 29.39 38.59 0.05
C ALA A 365 29.51 39.85 0.93
N LYS A 366 28.73 40.92 0.67
CA LYS A 366 28.67 42.13 1.50
C LYS A 366 28.16 41.85 2.91
N GLN A 367 27.24 40.91 3.07
CA GLN A 367 26.66 40.55 4.37
C GLN A 367 27.55 39.63 5.21
N LEU A 368 28.53 38.98 4.58
CA LEU A 368 29.44 38.04 5.22
C LEU A 368 30.94 38.43 5.07
N PRO A 369 31.36 39.66 5.43
CA PRO A 369 32.71 40.12 5.19
C PRO A 369 33.79 39.25 5.86
N ILE A 370 33.55 38.79 7.09
CA ILE A 370 34.48 37.92 7.84
C ILE A 370 34.63 36.55 7.14
N VAL A 371 33.54 36.02 6.52
CA VAL A 371 33.61 34.75 5.80
C VAL A 371 34.39 34.91 4.49
N VAL A 372 34.21 36.02 3.79
CA VAL A 372 34.98 36.36 2.56
C VAL A 372 36.47 36.39 2.85
N GLU A 373 36.91 36.96 3.98
CA GLU A 373 38.32 36.97 4.39
C GLU A 373 38.91 35.56 4.59
N THR A 374 38.06 34.54 4.90
CA THR A 374 38.51 33.17 5.09
C THR A 374 38.60 32.35 3.79
N ILE A 375 38.05 32.84 2.66
CA ILE A 375 38.08 32.16 1.36
C ILE A 375 39.48 31.67 0.97
N PRO A 376 40.57 32.50 1.04
CA PRO A 376 41.89 32.01 0.65
C PRO A 376 42.41 30.85 1.48
N ALA A 377 42.01 30.78 2.77
CA ALA A 377 42.39 29.68 3.64
C ALA A 377 41.66 28.40 3.25
N ILE A 378 40.34 28.49 2.91
CA ILE A 378 39.54 27.35 2.46
C ILE A 378 40.03 26.85 1.09
N GLU A 379 40.34 27.76 0.14
CA GLU A 379 40.93 27.40 -1.17
C GLU A 379 42.25 26.62 -1.01
N GLN A 380 43.10 27.01 -0.06
CA GLN A 380 44.32 26.27 0.25
C GLN A 380 44.04 24.86 0.75
N ILE A 381 43.03 24.68 1.59
CA ILE A 381 42.62 23.36 2.08
C ILE A 381 42.09 22.51 0.93
N LEU A 382 41.25 23.08 0.04
CA LEU A 382 40.75 22.40 -1.15
C LEU A 382 41.87 21.98 -2.11
N THR A 383 42.83 22.88 -2.36
CA THR A 383 44.06 22.63 -3.18
C THR A 383 44.88 21.50 -2.54
N LYS A 384 45.15 21.58 -1.24
CA LYS A 384 45.84 20.54 -0.47
C LYS A 384 45.20 19.16 -0.64
N LYS A 385 43.89 19.11 -0.65
CA LYS A 385 43.13 17.87 -0.88
C LYS A 385 43.23 17.39 -2.34
N ALA A 386 43.14 18.30 -3.31
CA ALA A 386 43.27 17.99 -4.72
C ALA A 386 44.66 17.39 -5.04
N GLU A 387 45.70 17.81 -4.30
CA GLU A 387 47.05 17.25 -4.37
C GLU A 387 47.18 15.88 -3.64
N GLY A 388 46.09 15.35 -3.08
CA GLY A 388 46.08 14.07 -2.37
C GLY A 388 46.66 14.12 -0.95
N ARG A 389 46.90 15.33 -0.38
CA ARG A 389 47.39 15.46 0.99
C ARG A 389 46.25 15.32 2.01
N PRO A 390 46.49 14.71 3.16
CA PRO A 390 45.47 14.54 4.20
C PRO A 390 45.08 15.90 4.80
N ILE A 391 43.77 16.05 5.06
CA ILE A 391 43.20 17.20 5.75
C ILE A 391 43.17 16.89 7.27
N THR A 392 43.56 17.87 8.08
CA THR A 392 43.55 17.76 9.54
C THR A 392 42.13 17.94 10.10
N PRO A 393 41.83 17.44 11.30
CA PRO A 393 40.53 17.65 11.96
C PRO A 393 40.16 19.12 12.16
N GLU A 394 41.17 19.99 12.35
CA GLU A 394 40.99 21.44 12.49
C GLU A 394 40.57 22.07 11.17
N GLU A 395 41.16 21.65 10.05
CA GLU A 395 40.79 22.08 8.71
C GLU A 395 39.36 21.61 8.34
N TYR A 396 38.98 20.42 8.72
CA TYR A 396 37.59 19.95 8.58
C TYR A 396 36.62 20.83 9.36
N THR A 397 36.96 21.21 10.59
CA THR A 397 36.15 22.09 11.43
C THR A 397 36.03 23.48 10.80
N GLN A 398 37.13 24.04 10.25
CA GLN A 398 37.10 25.32 9.57
C GLN A 398 36.19 25.29 8.33
N MET A 399 36.33 24.28 7.47
CA MET A 399 35.44 24.10 6.31
C MET A 399 33.95 23.96 6.72
N SER A 400 33.68 23.16 7.77
CA SER A 400 32.33 22.99 8.25
C SER A 400 31.70 24.30 8.75
N GLN A 401 32.44 25.07 9.51
CA GLN A 401 32.01 26.41 9.99
C GLN A 401 31.83 27.41 8.85
N PHE A 402 32.68 27.34 7.84
CA PHE A 402 32.56 28.16 6.65
C PHE A 402 31.27 27.86 5.89
N VAL A 403 31.02 26.58 5.57
CA VAL A 403 29.82 26.12 4.87
C VAL A 403 28.57 26.47 5.68
N ASP A 404 28.58 26.20 7.00
CA ASP A 404 27.44 26.49 7.88
C ASP A 404 27.04 27.99 7.86
N ARG A 405 28.01 28.87 7.91
CA ARG A 405 27.74 30.33 7.87
C ARG A 405 27.17 30.78 6.53
N VAL A 406 27.72 30.27 5.42
CA VAL A 406 27.25 30.63 4.08
C VAL A 406 25.87 30.09 3.82
N GLU A 407 25.64 28.79 4.07
CA GLU A 407 24.36 28.13 3.79
C GLU A 407 23.22 28.69 4.66
N ARG A 408 23.48 28.91 5.96
CA ARG A 408 22.47 29.52 6.84
C ARG A 408 22.10 30.93 6.40
N ARG A 409 23.08 31.73 5.98
CA ARG A 409 22.77 33.08 5.52
C ARG A 409 22.04 33.07 4.18
N THR A 410 22.40 32.18 3.28
CA THR A 410 21.69 31.99 2.02
C THR A 410 20.20 31.62 2.27
N ILE A 411 19.93 30.70 3.20
CA ILE A 411 18.57 30.33 3.59
C ILE A 411 17.81 31.53 4.19
N GLN A 412 18.44 32.27 5.10
CA GLN A 412 17.83 33.45 5.70
C GLN A 412 17.43 34.49 4.66
N ILE A 413 18.31 34.76 3.67
CA ILE A 413 17.99 35.66 2.58
C ILE A 413 16.82 35.17 1.74
N GLN A 414 16.78 33.87 1.46
CA GLN A 414 15.66 33.27 0.73
C GLN A 414 14.33 33.33 1.54
N GLU A 415 14.38 33.07 2.82
CA GLU A 415 13.23 33.20 3.72
C GLU A 415 12.77 34.66 3.86
N GLU A 416 13.69 35.61 3.99
CA GLU A 416 13.40 37.04 4.01
C GLU A 416 12.76 37.48 2.68
N ALA A 417 13.29 37.04 1.54
CA ALA A 417 12.72 37.32 0.22
C ALA A 417 11.33 36.72 0.02
N ALA A 418 11.17 35.47 0.42
CA ALA A 418 9.85 34.79 0.38
C ALA A 418 8.80 35.49 1.26
N ARG A 419 9.19 35.91 2.47
CA ARG A 419 8.30 36.66 3.37
C ARG A 419 7.91 38.02 2.79
N VAL A 420 8.86 38.76 2.21
CA VAL A 420 8.58 40.05 1.56
C VAL A 420 7.62 39.84 0.37
N GLU A 421 7.82 38.79 -0.39
CA GLU A 421 6.91 38.46 -1.51
C GLU A 421 5.52 38.05 -1.02
N GLU A 422 5.44 37.28 0.04
CA GLU A 422 4.16 36.89 0.67
C GLU A 422 3.43 38.14 1.23
N GLU A 423 4.15 39.04 1.93
CA GLU A 423 3.59 40.31 2.42
C GLU A 423 3.10 41.18 1.23
N ARG A 424 3.84 41.18 0.11
CA ARG A 424 3.43 41.87 -1.12
C ARG A 424 2.19 41.28 -1.73
N VAL A 425 2.08 39.96 -1.79
CA VAL A 425 0.88 39.26 -2.27
C VAL A 425 -0.31 39.54 -1.36
N VAL A 426 -0.15 39.47 -0.04
CA VAL A 426 -1.21 39.79 0.93
C VAL A 426 -1.66 41.26 0.81
N ALA A 427 -0.73 42.19 0.70
CA ALA A 427 -1.04 43.61 0.50
C ALA A 427 -1.78 43.84 -0.83
N ALA A 428 -1.30 43.25 -1.93
CA ALA A 428 -1.96 43.31 -3.23
C ALA A 428 -3.36 42.71 -3.20
N ARG A 429 -3.56 41.61 -2.48
CA ARG A 429 -4.87 40.98 -2.30
C ARG A 429 -5.84 41.82 -1.48
N ALA A 430 -5.37 42.53 -0.46
CA ALA A 430 -6.20 43.42 0.35
C ALA A 430 -6.70 44.64 -0.43
N GLU A 431 -5.99 45.04 -1.49
CA GLU A 431 -6.38 46.12 -2.38
C GLU A 431 -7.41 45.70 -3.45
N ILE A 432 -7.64 44.39 -3.64
CA ILE A 432 -8.60 43.86 -4.61
C ILE A 432 -9.94 43.61 -3.91
N PRO A 433 -11.06 44.08 -4.49
CA PRO A 433 -12.38 43.81 -3.90
C PRO A 433 -12.64 42.32 -3.76
N ALA A 434 -13.17 41.88 -2.59
CA ALA A 434 -13.51 40.49 -2.35
C ALA A 434 -14.46 39.88 -3.40
N ALA A 435 -15.37 40.73 -3.96
CA ALA A 435 -16.26 40.35 -5.05
C ALA A 435 -15.54 39.92 -6.33
N ALA A 436 -14.29 40.39 -6.57
CA ALA A 436 -13.52 40.01 -7.74
C ALA A 436 -13.08 38.52 -7.66
N PHE A 437 -12.82 37.99 -6.47
CA PHE A 437 -12.47 36.56 -6.27
C PHE A 437 -13.67 35.63 -6.36
N ALA A 438 -14.90 36.16 -6.26
CA ALA A 438 -16.12 35.39 -6.49
C ALA A 438 -16.57 35.43 -7.95
N MET A 439 -16.03 36.36 -8.75
CA MET A 439 -16.41 36.59 -10.15
C MET A 439 -15.56 35.71 -11.09
N SER A 440 -16.25 34.93 -11.95
CA SER A 440 -15.57 34.10 -12.95
C SER A 440 -14.85 34.97 -13.99
N ILE A 441 -13.71 34.52 -14.48
CA ILE A 441 -12.95 35.20 -15.54
C ILE A 441 -13.75 35.31 -16.84
N TYR A 442 -14.76 34.45 -17.06
CA TYR A 442 -15.68 34.50 -18.21
C TYR A 442 -16.59 35.74 -18.21
N ASP A 443 -16.84 36.29 -17.03
CA ASP A 443 -17.70 37.49 -16.86
C ASP A 443 -16.91 38.79 -16.97
N ALA A 444 -15.58 38.72 -17.14
CA ALA A 444 -14.68 39.87 -17.22
C ALA A 444 -14.75 40.65 -18.55
N GLY A 445 -15.50 40.18 -19.55
CA GLY A 445 -15.63 40.85 -20.87
C GLY A 445 -14.34 40.80 -21.72
N ILE A 446 -13.39 39.92 -21.38
CA ILE A 446 -12.14 39.69 -22.08
C ILE A 446 -12.43 38.94 -23.39
N LYS A 447 -11.65 39.20 -24.44
CA LYS A 447 -11.81 38.49 -25.73
C LYS A 447 -11.58 37.00 -25.59
N GLU A 448 -12.44 36.18 -26.22
CA GLU A 448 -12.48 34.72 -26.12
C GLU A 448 -11.12 34.05 -26.33
N HIS A 449 -10.29 34.48 -27.28
CA HIS A 449 -8.97 33.90 -27.51
C HIS A 449 -7.98 34.16 -26.37
N ILE A 450 -8.08 35.31 -25.67
CA ILE A 450 -7.25 35.66 -24.51
C ILE A 450 -7.76 34.88 -23.30
N LEU A 451 -9.06 34.77 -23.17
CA LEU A 451 -9.75 34.03 -22.11
C LEU A 451 -9.34 32.54 -22.10
N ASN A 452 -9.29 31.90 -23.28
CA ASN A 452 -8.81 30.52 -23.40
C ASN A 452 -7.36 30.36 -22.91
N ILE A 453 -6.47 31.31 -23.24
CA ILE A 453 -5.09 31.28 -22.81
C ILE A 453 -4.98 31.44 -21.28
N LEU A 454 -5.76 32.36 -20.71
CA LEU A 454 -5.80 32.59 -19.27
C LEU A 454 -6.36 31.39 -18.51
N THR A 455 -7.39 30.74 -19.06
CA THR A 455 -7.94 29.51 -18.48
C THR A 455 -6.98 28.33 -18.58
N GLU A 456 -6.23 28.17 -19.68
CA GLU A 456 -5.15 27.17 -19.81
C GLU A 456 -4.01 27.45 -18.81
N ALA A 457 -3.82 28.72 -18.40
CA ALA A 457 -2.86 29.13 -17.38
C ALA A 457 -3.43 29.09 -15.95
N GLU A 458 -4.56 28.40 -15.73
CA GLU A 458 -5.21 28.16 -14.43
C GLU A 458 -5.74 29.43 -13.73
N PHE A 459 -6.04 30.51 -14.46
CA PHE A 459 -6.76 31.66 -13.92
C PHE A 459 -8.27 31.38 -13.96
N GLU A 460 -8.90 31.16 -12.81
CA GLU A 460 -10.31 30.85 -12.70
C GLU A 460 -11.17 32.10 -12.40
N THR A 461 -10.63 33.02 -11.60
CA THR A 461 -11.36 34.21 -11.16
C THR A 461 -10.73 35.53 -11.65
N VAL A 462 -11.57 36.58 -11.71
CA VAL A 462 -11.11 37.95 -11.99
C VAL A 462 -10.13 38.41 -10.91
N GLY A 463 -10.36 38.04 -9.66
CA GLY A 463 -9.50 38.35 -8.54
C GLY A 463 -8.09 37.76 -8.67
N ASP A 464 -7.97 36.53 -9.15
CA ASP A 464 -6.66 35.87 -9.38
C ASP A 464 -5.87 36.58 -10.48
N LEU A 465 -6.55 36.96 -11.56
CA LEU A 465 -5.92 37.72 -12.64
C LEU A 465 -5.47 39.12 -12.18
N MET A 466 -6.31 39.84 -11.43
CA MET A 466 -5.96 41.13 -10.86
C MET A 466 -4.80 41.04 -9.89
N LEU A 467 -4.75 39.98 -9.10
CA LEU A 467 -3.66 39.69 -8.17
C LEU A 467 -2.35 39.44 -8.95
N ALA A 468 -2.38 38.59 -9.97
CA ALA A 468 -1.22 38.32 -10.81
C ALA A 468 -0.68 39.59 -11.49
N LEU A 469 -1.54 40.45 -12.00
CA LEU A 469 -1.15 41.72 -12.62
C LEU A 469 -0.53 42.72 -11.63
N LYS A 470 -0.98 42.72 -10.37
CA LYS A 470 -0.44 43.61 -9.32
C LYS A 470 0.89 43.10 -8.75
N VAL A 471 1.02 41.78 -8.61
CA VAL A 471 2.23 41.16 -8.03
C VAL A 471 3.31 41.01 -9.11
N ASP A 472 2.98 40.46 -10.26
CA ASP A 472 3.91 40.16 -11.34
C ASP A 472 3.20 40.21 -12.70
N ALA A 473 3.14 41.41 -13.32
CA ALA A 473 2.57 41.60 -14.65
C ALA A 473 3.33 40.83 -15.75
N ASP A 474 4.63 40.58 -15.56
CA ASP A 474 5.46 39.87 -16.52
C ASP A 474 5.07 38.39 -16.61
N LYS A 475 4.52 37.79 -15.55
CA LYS A 475 3.99 36.44 -15.54
C LYS A 475 2.83 36.27 -16.52
N VAL A 476 1.94 37.26 -16.57
CA VAL A 476 0.80 37.25 -17.51
C VAL A 476 1.29 37.56 -18.93
N LEU A 477 2.21 38.53 -19.10
CA LEU A 477 2.77 38.88 -20.38
C LEU A 477 3.63 37.76 -21.00
N GLY A 478 4.22 36.90 -20.18
CA GLY A 478 5.02 35.74 -20.60
C GLY A 478 4.20 34.55 -21.14
N LEU A 479 2.88 34.58 -21.04
CA LEU A 479 2.04 33.53 -21.57
C LEU A 479 2.05 33.53 -23.10
N ALA A 480 2.17 32.32 -23.68
CA ALA A 480 2.23 32.16 -25.13
C ALA A 480 0.93 32.65 -25.79
N GLY A 481 1.00 33.75 -26.51
CA GLY A 481 -0.15 34.37 -27.19
C GLY A 481 -0.67 35.65 -26.51
N ILE A 482 -0.17 36.04 -25.34
CA ILE A 482 -0.42 37.33 -24.70
C ILE A 482 0.72 38.29 -25.07
N GLY A 483 0.40 39.29 -25.89
CA GLY A 483 1.32 40.37 -26.21
C GLY A 483 0.84 41.72 -25.64
N PRO A 484 1.58 42.81 -25.84
CA PRO A 484 1.23 44.12 -25.27
C PRO A 484 -0.21 44.60 -25.56
N LYS A 485 -0.74 44.27 -26.76
CA LYS A 485 -2.15 44.59 -27.11
C LYS A 485 -3.18 43.73 -26.39
N ALA A 486 -2.83 42.50 -26.04
CA ALA A 486 -3.69 41.61 -25.25
C ALA A 486 -3.72 42.09 -23.79
N MET A 487 -2.55 42.53 -23.28
CA MET A 487 -2.45 43.10 -21.94
C MET A 487 -3.29 44.36 -21.79
N GLU A 488 -3.19 45.30 -22.76
CA GLU A 488 -4.03 46.52 -22.81
C GLU A 488 -5.55 46.18 -22.81
N ASN A 489 -5.93 45.16 -23.55
CA ASN A 489 -7.33 44.72 -23.56
C ASN A 489 -7.75 44.09 -22.22
N ILE A 490 -6.87 43.34 -21.55
CA ILE A 490 -7.15 42.82 -20.21
C ILE A 490 -7.32 43.95 -19.21
N GLU A 491 -6.39 44.93 -19.20
CA GLU A 491 -6.46 46.11 -18.31
C GLU A 491 -7.69 46.97 -18.56
N GLU A 492 -8.07 47.20 -19.83
CA GLU A 492 -9.27 47.91 -20.18
C GLU A 492 -10.55 47.17 -19.70
N SER A 493 -10.58 45.84 -19.90
CA SER A 493 -11.72 45.04 -19.48
C SER A 493 -11.86 45.02 -17.94
N LEU A 494 -10.75 44.86 -17.21
CA LEU A 494 -10.74 44.88 -15.75
C LEU A 494 -11.10 46.27 -15.19
N ALA A 495 -10.66 47.37 -15.83
CA ALA A 495 -11.00 48.74 -15.42
C ALA A 495 -12.48 49.09 -15.65
N ALA A 496 -13.14 48.41 -16.58
CA ALA A 496 -14.60 48.61 -16.86
C ALA A 496 -15.49 47.85 -15.87
N LEU A 497 -14.96 46.95 -15.08
CA LEU A 497 -15.73 46.17 -14.10
C LEU A 497 -16.06 47.00 -12.86
N THR A 498 -17.33 46.94 -12.48
CA THR A 498 -17.80 47.50 -11.20
C THR A 498 -18.13 46.34 -10.26
N PHE A 499 -17.42 46.30 -9.16
CA PHE A 499 -17.65 45.27 -8.16
C PHE A 499 -18.71 45.70 -7.16
N PRO A 500 -19.77 44.92 -6.90
CA PRO A 500 -20.70 45.20 -5.82
C PRO A 500 -19.94 45.11 -4.47
N GLU A 501 -20.17 46.06 -3.57
CA GLU A 501 -19.73 45.92 -2.19
C GLU A 501 -20.47 44.71 -1.61
N LEU A 502 -19.73 43.61 -1.37
CA LEU A 502 -20.22 42.51 -0.57
C LEU A 502 -20.47 43.06 0.84
N GLU A 503 -21.71 42.94 1.35
CA GLU A 503 -21.97 43.17 2.77
C GLU A 503 -20.97 42.27 3.54
N PRO A 504 -20.27 42.82 4.55
CA PRO A 504 -19.35 41.99 5.32
C PRO A 504 -20.13 40.82 5.91
N GLU A 505 -19.70 39.62 5.64
CA GLU A 505 -20.19 38.45 6.37
C GLU A 505 -20.15 38.82 7.85
N PRO A 506 -21.24 38.59 8.63
CA PRO A 506 -21.23 38.86 10.06
C PRO A 506 -20.02 38.11 10.65
N GLU A 507 -19.12 38.86 11.22
CA GLU A 507 -17.99 38.28 12.00
C GLU A 507 -18.60 37.18 12.88
N PRO A 508 -18.06 35.96 12.90
CA PRO A 508 -18.53 34.94 13.82
C PRO A 508 -18.48 35.57 15.21
N GLU A 509 -19.64 35.75 15.81
CA GLU A 509 -19.75 36.27 17.18
C GLU A 509 -18.66 35.52 18.01
N PRO A 510 -17.82 36.22 18.77
CA PRO A 510 -16.82 35.57 19.59
C PRO A 510 -17.59 34.60 20.47
N VAL A 511 -17.39 33.31 20.25
CA VAL A 511 -17.87 32.26 21.14
C VAL A 511 -17.30 32.67 22.49
N ALA A 512 -18.16 33.18 23.38
CA ALA A 512 -17.80 33.56 24.73
C ALA A 512 -17.16 32.31 25.33
N ILE A 513 -15.86 32.35 25.48
CA ILE A 513 -15.13 31.44 26.34
C ILE A 513 -15.73 31.71 27.68
N ALA A 514 -16.63 30.84 28.14
CA ALA A 514 -17.12 30.86 29.51
C ALA A 514 -15.87 30.79 30.38
N GLU A 515 -15.53 31.96 30.99
CA GLU A 515 -14.62 31.99 32.10
C GLU A 515 -15.15 30.97 33.13
N GLU A 516 -14.41 29.90 33.31
CA GLU A 516 -14.58 29.03 34.46
C GLU A 516 -14.45 29.88 35.72
N ALA A 517 -15.59 30.19 36.31
CA ALA A 517 -15.63 30.76 37.65
C ALA A 517 -14.96 29.80 38.65
N PRO A 518 -14.19 30.32 39.60
CA PRO A 518 -13.48 29.48 40.56
C PRO A 518 -14.50 28.66 41.36
N VAL A 519 -14.32 27.36 41.38
CA VAL A 519 -15.10 26.41 42.17
C VAL A 519 -14.90 26.78 43.64
N GLY A 520 -15.92 27.43 44.23
CA GLY A 520 -16.03 27.65 45.65
C GLY A 520 -16.19 26.30 46.35
N GLU A 521 -15.37 26.09 47.36
CA GLU A 521 -15.50 25.04 48.36
C GLU A 521 -16.96 24.95 48.87
N ARG A 522 -17.68 23.90 48.48
CA ARG A 522 -18.90 23.49 49.18
C ARG A 522 -18.49 22.49 50.23
N VAL A 523 -18.49 22.98 51.46
CA VAL A 523 -18.57 22.19 52.67
C VAL A 523 -19.85 21.37 52.61
N VAL A 524 -19.72 20.06 52.56
CA VAL A 524 -20.84 19.11 52.74
C VAL A 524 -20.84 18.69 54.21
N GLU A 525 -21.84 19.15 54.94
CA GLU A 525 -22.24 18.59 56.23
C GLU A 525 -22.76 17.15 56.04
N PRO A 526 -22.56 16.27 57.05
CA PRO A 526 -22.97 14.87 56.96
C PRO A 526 -24.40 14.67 57.40
N GLU A 527 -25.29 14.18 56.58
CA GLU A 527 -26.58 13.60 56.98
C GLU A 527 -26.53 12.10 57.09
N ALA A 528 -26.81 11.71 58.27
CA ALA A 528 -27.37 10.50 58.93
C ALA A 528 -27.63 9.23 58.08
N VAL A 529 -26.93 8.24 58.54
CA VAL A 529 -27.22 6.82 58.79
C VAL A 529 -28.69 6.38 58.75
N LEU A 530 -28.99 5.35 57.99
CA LEU A 530 -29.98 4.35 58.32
C LEU A 530 -29.41 2.94 58.08
N GLU A 531 -29.26 2.27 59.21
CA GLU A 531 -28.87 0.85 59.35
C GLU A 531 -29.98 -0.10 58.87
N ALA A 532 -29.61 -1.29 58.35
CA ALA A 532 -29.94 -2.60 58.89
C ALA A 532 -29.73 -3.71 57.84
N PRO A 533 -29.63 -4.98 58.23
CA PRO A 533 -28.70 -5.58 59.18
C PRO A 533 -27.88 -6.75 58.55
N VAL A 534 -26.90 -7.13 59.33
CA VAL A 534 -25.95 -8.21 59.27
C VAL A 534 -26.57 -9.59 59.22
N GLU A 535 -26.03 -10.53 58.50
CA GLU A 535 -25.95 -11.94 58.90
C GLU A 535 -24.50 -12.42 58.74
N GLU A 536 -23.98 -12.83 59.91
CA GLU A 536 -22.71 -13.50 60.15
C GLU A 536 -22.74 -14.94 59.64
N GLU A 537 -21.62 -15.42 59.09
CA GLU A 537 -21.08 -16.74 59.46
C GLU A 537 -19.54 -16.72 59.34
N GLN A 538 -18.97 -16.86 60.51
CA GLN A 538 -17.74 -17.41 61.03
C GLN A 538 -17.03 -18.41 60.08
N GLY A 539 -15.75 -18.42 59.89
CA GLY A 539 -14.60 -18.32 60.76
C GLY A 539 -13.55 -19.29 60.21
N THR A 540 -12.34 -18.94 60.26
CA THR A 540 -11.22 -19.56 60.99
C THR A 540 -9.90 -18.99 60.45
N ALA A 541 -9.32 -18.23 61.31
CA ALA A 541 -8.01 -18.24 61.98
C ALA A 541 -6.73 -18.48 61.13
N LEU A 542 -5.96 -17.43 61.19
CA LEU A 542 -4.50 -17.20 61.06
C LEU A 542 -3.59 -18.30 61.69
N PRO A 543 -2.23 -18.30 61.44
CA PRO A 543 -1.41 -17.27 62.06
C PRO A 543 -0.28 -16.66 61.21
N GLN A 544 0.06 -15.47 61.62
CA GLN A 544 1.25 -14.68 61.37
C GLN A 544 2.52 -15.35 61.90
N ALA A 545 3.66 -15.07 61.24
CA ALA A 545 4.91 -14.90 61.97
C ALA A 545 5.80 -13.91 61.21
N GLU A 546 6.02 -12.84 61.91
CA GLU A 546 7.06 -11.83 61.81
C GLU A 546 8.45 -12.44 61.77
N ALA A 547 9.40 -11.83 61.13
CA ALA A 547 10.55 -11.12 61.75
C ALA A 547 11.69 -10.95 60.74
N GLN A 548 12.10 -9.71 60.51
CA GLN A 548 13.48 -9.30 60.30
C GLN A 548 14.26 -9.42 61.63
N PRO A 549 15.62 -9.26 61.75
CA PRO A 549 16.57 -8.60 60.87
C PRO A 549 18.02 -9.23 60.87
N GLU A 550 18.89 -8.57 60.08
CA GLU A 550 20.32 -8.30 60.30
C GLU A 550 21.35 -9.46 60.21
N ALA A 551 22.25 -9.30 59.38
CA ALA A 551 23.59 -8.72 59.39
C ALA A 551 24.77 -9.72 59.17
N VAL A 552 25.67 -9.22 58.36
CA VAL A 552 27.15 -9.18 58.55
C VAL A 552 27.99 -10.32 57.94
N LEU A 553 28.80 -9.88 56.96
CA LEU A 553 30.24 -10.17 56.69
C LEU A 553 30.67 -11.64 56.56
N GLU A 554 31.33 -12.02 55.50
CA GLU A 554 32.78 -11.79 55.28
C GLU A 554 33.21 -12.32 53.93
N ALA A 555 34.13 -11.61 53.39
CA ALA A 555 34.99 -11.88 52.26
C ALA A 555 35.84 -13.13 52.45
N VAL A 556 36.13 -13.85 51.38
CA VAL A 556 37.46 -14.46 51.17
C VAL A 556 37.82 -14.40 49.70
N GLU A 557 38.99 -13.86 49.50
CA GLU A 557 39.77 -13.59 48.29
C GLU A 557 40.09 -14.84 47.45
N ALA A 558 40.45 -14.50 46.26
CA ALA A 558 41.14 -15.26 45.20
C ALA A 558 42.38 -16.07 45.67
N PRO A 559 43.10 -16.83 44.88
CA PRO A 559 43.74 -16.41 43.65
C PRO A 559 43.91 -17.44 42.46
N VAL A 560 44.07 -16.88 41.30
CA VAL A 560 45.16 -17.00 40.28
C VAL A 560 45.73 -18.39 40.00
N GLU A 561 45.72 -18.83 38.77
CA GLU A 561 46.91 -19.04 37.90
C GLU A 561 46.55 -19.57 36.52
N GLU A 562 47.00 -18.80 35.56
CA GLU A 562 47.53 -19.17 34.26
C GLU A 562 47.98 -20.60 34.07
N LYS A 563 47.72 -21.15 32.90
CA LYS A 563 48.78 -21.76 32.05
C LYS A 563 48.31 -21.96 30.62
N ALA A 564 48.92 -21.17 29.78
CA ALA A 564 49.13 -21.45 28.35
C ALA A 564 49.84 -22.79 28.17
N LYS A 565 49.43 -23.53 27.14
CA LYS A 565 50.36 -24.39 26.38
C LYS A 565 49.90 -24.59 24.95
N GLU A 566 50.67 -23.96 24.07
CA GLU A 566 50.93 -24.41 22.71
C GLU A 566 51.29 -25.91 22.69
N LYS A 567 50.85 -26.62 21.69
CA LYS A 567 51.64 -27.64 21.03
C LYS A 567 51.21 -27.85 19.59
N LYS A 568 52.12 -27.50 18.71
CA LYS A 568 52.36 -28.05 17.37
C LYS A 568 52.55 -29.56 17.44
N HIS A 569 52.06 -30.27 16.44
CA HIS A 569 52.68 -31.40 15.73
C HIS A 569 51.89 -31.60 14.45
N LYS A 570 52.42 -31.35 13.27
CA LYS A 570 53.40 -32.06 12.43
C LYS A 570 53.03 -33.50 12.13
N LYS A 571 52.73 -33.66 10.81
CA LYS A 571 53.12 -34.70 9.87
C LYS A 571 52.83 -36.18 10.25
N ASP A 572 52.10 -36.82 9.34
CA ASP A 572 52.70 -37.93 8.59
C ASP A 572 51.94 -38.17 7.29
N GLU A 573 52.76 -38.29 6.27
CA GLU A 573 52.52 -38.70 4.91
C GLU A 573 52.30 -40.21 4.90
N GLU A 574 51.38 -40.68 4.09
CA GLU A 574 51.57 -41.94 3.36
C GLU A 574 50.90 -41.86 2.00
N GLU A 575 51.76 -42.04 1.01
CA GLU A 575 51.49 -42.21 -0.42
C GLU A 575 50.68 -43.46 -0.70
N ILE A 576 49.81 -43.43 -1.68
CA ILE A 576 49.65 -44.47 -2.68
C ILE A 576 49.28 -43.82 -4.02
N SER A 577 50.08 -44.19 -4.98
CA SER A 577 50.24 -43.76 -6.35
C SER A 577 49.13 -44.26 -7.30
N GLU A 578 49.08 -43.51 -8.38
CA GLU A 578 48.92 -43.89 -9.79
C GLU A 578 47.54 -43.81 -10.44
N ASP A 579 47.51 -42.96 -11.34
CA ASP A 579 47.29 -42.89 -12.80
C ASP A 579 45.90 -42.45 -13.27
N SER A 580 45.86 -41.33 -13.84
CA SER A 580 45.67 -41.13 -15.31
C SER A 580 45.43 -39.66 -15.63
N ASP A 581 46.22 -39.18 -16.54
CA ASP A 581 46.09 -37.96 -17.32
C ASP A 581 44.68 -37.74 -17.88
N LEU A 582 44.16 -36.51 -17.76
CA LEU A 582 43.41 -35.84 -18.82
C LEU A 582 43.23 -34.34 -18.51
N VAL A 583 44.01 -33.57 -19.24
CA VAL A 583 43.76 -32.30 -19.88
C VAL A 583 43.02 -31.22 -19.07
N LYS A 584 43.79 -30.24 -18.63
CA LYS A 584 43.34 -28.88 -18.30
C LYS A 584 43.12 -28.11 -19.60
N ASP A 585 41.89 -27.72 -19.84
CA ASP A 585 41.57 -26.57 -20.71
C ASP A 585 41.14 -25.41 -19.82
N ASP A 586 42.02 -24.43 -19.69
CA ASP A 586 41.74 -23.09 -19.12
C ASP A 586 40.80 -22.34 -20.08
N VAL A 587 39.54 -22.32 -19.76
CA VAL A 587 38.57 -21.40 -20.42
C VAL A 587 38.81 -19.99 -19.90
N SER A 588 39.24 -19.08 -20.77
CA SER A 588 39.56 -17.72 -20.43
C SER A 588 38.31 -16.96 -20.01
N LEU A 589 38.45 -16.03 -19.06
CA LEU A 589 37.43 -15.15 -18.56
C LEU A 589 36.70 -14.34 -19.68
N ASP A 590 37.34 -14.12 -20.81
CA ASP A 590 36.77 -13.43 -21.96
C ASP A 590 35.70 -14.26 -22.71
N GLU A 591 35.80 -15.59 -22.70
CA GLU A 591 34.76 -16.47 -23.30
C GLU A 591 33.50 -16.56 -22.41
N LEU A 592 33.65 -16.40 -21.08
CA LEU A 592 32.52 -16.34 -20.14
C LEU A 592 31.75 -15.02 -20.26
N PHE A 593 32.41 -13.93 -20.62
CA PHE A 593 31.74 -12.64 -20.89
C PHE A 593 30.99 -12.63 -22.23
N ALA A 594 31.52 -13.29 -23.24
CA ALA A 594 30.83 -13.40 -24.54
C ALA A 594 29.54 -14.24 -24.48
N LEU A 595 29.46 -15.23 -23.58
CA LEU A 595 28.23 -16.00 -23.32
C LEU A 595 27.18 -15.19 -22.56
N LYS A 596 27.57 -14.22 -21.73
CA LYS A 596 26.64 -13.37 -20.96
C LYS A 596 25.90 -12.33 -21.85
N GLU A 597 26.53 -11.84 -22.92
CA GLU A 597 25.88 -10.93 -23.86
C GLU A 597 24.86 -11.62 -24.76
N MET A 598 24.95 -12.94 -24.96
CA MET A 598 23.96 -13.70 -25.75
C MET A 598 22.63 -13.96 -25.01
N PHE A 599 22.61 -13.84 -23.67
CA PHE A 599 21.40 -14.06 -22.87
C PHE A 599 20.61 -12.78 -22.51
N GLN A 600 21.09 -11.60 -22.89
CA GLN A 600 20.43 -10.33 -22.55
C GLN A 600 19.56 -9.72 -23.67
N THR A 601 19.40 -10.36 -24.83
CA THR A 601 18.53 -9.86 -25.90
C THR A 601 17.33 -10.75 -26.15
N GLY A 602 16.43 -10.79 -25.17
CA GLY A 602 15.12 -11.40 -25.27
C GLY A 602 14.05 -10.45 -24.74
N ARG A 603 13.88 -9.27 -25.37
CA ARG A 603 12.66 -8.48 -25.26
C ARG A 603 11.76 -8.75 -26.45
N VAL A 604 10.58 -9.22 -26.15
CA VAL A 604 9.42 -9.26 -27.04
C VAL A 604 8.72 -7.92 -26.86
N ASP A 605 8.73 -7.09 -27.89
CA ASP A 605 7.84 -5.93 -28.00
C ASP A 605 6.69 -6.36 -28.90
N ASP A 606 5.49 -6.42 -28.33
CA ASP A 606 4.21 -6.32 -29.03
C ASP A 606 3.85 -4.84 -29.07
N GLU A 607 3.83 -4.24 -30.25
CA GLU A 607 3.02 -3.05 -30.53
C GLU A 607 2.47 -3.12 -31.95
N GLU A 608 1.18 -2.86 -32.01
CA GLU A 608 0.30 -2.83 -33.15
C GLU A 608 0.56 -1.62 -34.06
N GLU A 609 0.15 -1.83 -35.30
CA GLU A 609 0.09 -1.05 -36.49
C GLU A 609 -0.27 0.45 -36.39
N GLU A 610 0.34 1.25 -37.24
CA GLU A 610 -0.31 1.93 -38.39
C GLU A 610 0.69 2.59 -39.34
N SER A 611 0.53 2.16 -40.56
CA SER A 611 0.80 2.74 -41.90
C SER A 611 1.74 3.95 -42.07
N SER A 612 2.74 3.79 -42.93
CA SER A 612 2.81 4.38 -44.28
C SER A 612 4.15 4.11 -44.99
N ASP A 613 4.04 3.91 -46.28
CA ASP A 613 5.05 3.70 -47.31
C ASP A 613 6.36 4.49 -47.17
N ASP A 614 7.51 3.86 -47.32
CA ASP A 614 8.41 4.07 -48.43
C ASP A 614 9.64 3.12 -48.44
N LYS A 615 10.01 2.77 -49.65
CA LYS A 615 11.03 1.84 -50.11
C LYS A 615 12.42 2.03 -49.51
N LYS A 616 13.07 0.91 -49.05
CA LYS A 616 14.46 0.61 -49.41
C LYS A 616 14.83 -0.85 -49.09
N LYS A 617 15.39 -1.53 -50.12
CA LYS A 617 15.89 -2.89 -50.13
C LYS A 617 17.03 -3.12 -49.13
N GLY A 618 16.88 -4.10 -48.24
CA GLY A 618 17.93 -4.63 -47.38
C GLY A 618 17.74 -6.13 -47.13
N LYS A 619 18.74 -6.93 -47.49
CA LYS A 619 18.79 -8.41 -47.50
C LYS A 619 18.40 -9.04 -46.16
N LYS A 620 17.31 -9.80 -46.10
CA LYS A 620 16.92 -10.67 -44.98
C LYS A 620 17.87 -11.86 -44.87
N LYS A 621 18.62 -11.96 -43.74
CA LYS A 621 19.29 -13.20 -43.34
C LYS A 621 18.24 -14.16 -42.77
N LYS A 622 18.07 -15.34 -43.36
CA LYS A 622 17.18 -16.40 -42.87
C LYS A 622 17.72 -16.98 -41.57
N LYS A 623 16.89 -16.93 -40.50
CA LYS A 623 17.16 -17.64 -39.25
C LYS A 623 17.00 -19.15 -39.49
N LYS A 624 18.01 -19.93 -39.10
CA LYS A 624 18.00 -21.40 -39.14
C LYS A 624 17.38 -21.90 -37.86
N HIS A 625 16.30 -22.67 -37.94
CA HIS A 625 15.74 -23.41 -36.80
C HIS A 625 16.64 -24.62 -36.48
N VAL A 626 17.07 -24.72 -35.25
CA VAL A 626 17.82 -25.84 -34.68
C VAL A 626 16.97 -26.39 -33.53
N GLU A 627 16.66 -27.67 -33.55
CA GLU A 627 15.99 -28.39 -32.46
C GLU A 627 17.08 -29.09 -31.64
N ILE A 628 16.98 -28.97 -30.31
CA ILE A 628 17.92 -29.53 -29.34
C ILE A 628 17.22 -30.75 -28.73
N GLU A 629 17.74 -31.94 -28.88
CA GLU A 629 17.20 -33.18 -28.35
C GLU A 629 18.27 -33.83 -27.44
N TYR A 630 17.84 -34.37 -26.29
CA TYR A 630 18.71 -35.12 -25.41
C TYR A 630 18.73 -36.59 -25.84
N ASP A 631 19.91 -37.13 -26.11
CA ASP A 631 20.11 -38.52 -26.53
C ASP A 631 20.44 -39.35 -25.29
N GLU A 632 19.53 -40.24 -24.89
CA GLU A 632 19.65 -41.06 -23.68
C GLU A 632 20.72 -42.15 -23.80
N GLU A 633 21.15 -42.53 -24.99
CA GLU A 633 22.18 -43.54 -25.19
C GLU A 633 23.62 -42.98 -25.13
N LEU A 634 23.76 -41.67 -25.42
CA LEU A 634 25.06 -40.98 -25.37
C LEU A 634 25.23 -40.06 -24.17
N GLY A 635 24.14 -39.78 -23.41
CA GLY A 635 24.18 -38.91 -22.24
C GLY A 635 24.46 -37.42 -22.54
N GLU A 636 24.37 -37.02 -23.79
CA GLU A 636 24.70 -35.67 -24.27
C GLU A 636 23.56 -35.01 -25.05
N VAL A 637 23.57 -33.68 -25.07
CA VAL A 637 22.57 -32.88 -25.81
C VAL A 637 23.04 -32.64 -27.22
N VAL A 638 22.32 -33.20 -28.23
CA VAL A 638 22.69 -33.10 -29.64
C VAL A 638 21.78 -32.13 -30.40
N ALA A 639 22.37 -31.19 -31.13
CA ALA A 639 21.66 -30.21 -31.94
C ALA A 639 21.45 -30.70 -33.38
N ARG A 640 20.23 -31.05 -33.79
CA ARG A 640 19.87 -31.47 -35.13
C ARG A 640 19.24 -30.36 -35.98
N LYS A 641 19.69 -30.18 -37.21
CA LYS A 641 19.12 -29.25 -38.19
C LYS A 641 17.95 -29.88 -38.90
N LYS A 642 16.74 -29.29 -38.79
CA LYS A 642 15.53 -29.73 -39.49
C LYS A 642 15.55 -29.19 -40.93
N HIS A 643 15.62 -30.07 -41.93
CA HIS A 643 15.35 -29.73 -43.34
C HIS A 643 13.83 -29.76 -43.58
N LYS A 644 13.24 -28.63 -44.03
CA LYS A 644 11.87 -28.62 -44.52
C LYS A 644 11.80 -29.57 -45.75
N ARG A 645 11.05 -30.69 -45.63
CA ARG A 645 10.59 -31.49 -46.76
C ARG A 645 9.49 -30.69 -47.44
N GLY A 646 9.62 -30.53 -48.76
CA GLY A 646 8.58 -30.02 -49.65
C GLY A 646 7.45 -31.02 -49.75
N GLU A 647 6.25 -30.53 -49.83
CA GLU A 647 5.07 -31.23 -50.33
C GLU A 647 5.35 -31.64 -51.76
N ASP A 648 5.29 -32.95 -52.01
CA ASP A 648 4.76 -33.54 -53.25
C ASP A 648 4.49 -35.03 -52.94
N GLY A 649 3.29 -35.43 -53.37
CA GLY A 649 2.62 -36.64 -53.04
C GLY A 649 3.12 -37.90 -53.73
N PHE A 650 2.47 -38.92 -53.40
CA PHE A 650 2.03 -40.14 -54.08
C PHE A 650 2.31 -41.43 -53.30
N GLU A 651 1.24 -42.14 -53.19
CA GLU A 651 0.97 -43.50 -52.79
C GLU A 651 2.01 -44.54 -53.28
N GLU A 652 2.22 -45.60 -52.45
CA GLU A 652 1.85 -46.99 -52.74
C GLU A 652 2.47 -47.95 -51.74
N GLU A 653 1.58 -48.77 -51.20
CA GLU A 653 1.61 -50.16 -50.80
C GLU A 653 2.96 -50.90 -50.74
N TRP A 654 3.26 -51.49 -49.61
CA TRP A 654 3.22 -52.94 -49.31
C TRP A 654 3.45 -53.15 -47.78
#